data_26853ea8dd49502b1d176c1041c89d6b
#
_entry.id   26853ea8dd49502b1d176c1041c89d6b
#
_cell.length_a   1.000
_cell.length_b   1.000
_cell.length_c   1.000
_cell.angle_alpha   90.00
_cell.angle_beta   90.00
_cell.angle_gamma   90.00
#
_symmetry.space_group_name_H-M   'P 1'
#
loop_
_entity.id
_entity.type
_entity.pdbx_description
1 polymer ?
#
loop_
_entity_poly.entity_id
_entity_poly.type
_entity_poly.pdbx_seq_one_letter_code
_entity_poly.pdbx_strand_id
1 'polypeptide(L)'
;MKKSIFQSYIREGNFRELFITEMGWNNYQGQASLPSIVVEETEYQFVTIAERSGFQILLCEVEAIPSASLCRNIDTKLRRSAHDYIAIYVQKGTEHHLWKAPVRQVEKRNIVTIEYDTVAQADFLYSKIDDLSFDLDEHTTIVDVKQRIQQTFAINSEKITKDFYAGFKREHDAFVKFIGGIDDEITDLKANRNKQWYASVMLNRLMFCYFIQKKGFLDSNVNYLRDKLAWCQQQRGENQFFKSFYKGFLVQLFQDGLNAPSHKREFELVYGKIPYLNGGMFDQHQIERDYQDIDIDDAAFEHLFDFFDKWRWHLDTRISASGKDINPDVLGYIFEQYINDRAQMGAYYTKEDITEYIGRNCILPFLLDKVAGNTPKAFAPKGEVWTKLQQSGHRYIFDAVKQGYSDDWQALIPEHIALGLDTTQPHLLERRKDWNTRTPEPFALPTEIWRETIERLQRCEDILGKISQGEIHEVNDFITYNLDIRRFTQDLLEQTDDHLFVAHFYHALQQVTILDPTCGSGAFLFAALNILEPLYETCISRMEEFNQKNPHLFKEELAEIAQKYRSNIQYFIYKSIILRNLYGVDIMVEAVEIAKLRLFLKMVAVVEADRRAPNLGLDPLPDIDFNIRCGNTLVGYASEKEVVNAYSSELFTAAAFREQMEVEMTKVAKAYEHFRRIQLSQHEDMAEFKEAKEELHTRLSTFTEQLNQQMFSRQLGGEEFKQEEYEAYLASHQPFHWFAEYYQIIHGNGGFDVIIGNPPYVEKKEVDLLSLGILKEVSRSRNLYSAVVYRSNLYSA
;
A
#
# COMPACT_ATOMS: atom_id res chain seq x y z
N MET A 1 6.07 8.35 -36.61
CA MET A 1 5.37 9.63 -36.94
C MET A 1 6.35 10.81 -36.88
N LYS A 2 6.18 11.90 -37.68
CA LYS A 2 7.05 13.10 -37.57
C LYS A 2 6.57 14.00 -36.42
N LYS A 3 7.50 14.46 -35.59
CA LYS A 3 7.21 15.31 -34.42
C LYS A 3 6.44 16.60 -34.76
N SER A 4 6.75 17.23 -35.90
CA SER A 4 6.01 18.44 -36.35
C SER A 4 4.53 18.16 -36.66
N ILE A 5 4.23 16.98 -37.20
CA ILE A 5 2.88 16.52 -37.49
C ILE A 5 2.14 16.27 -36.18
N PHE A 6 2.76 15.56 -35.23
CA PHE A 6 2.20 15.35 -33.90
C PHE A 6 1.84 16.68 -33.22
N GLN A 7 2.77 17.63 -33.22
CA GLN A 7 2.54 18.94 -32.58
C GLN A 7 1.38 19.72 -33.23
N SER A 8 1.18 19.60 -34.55
CA SER A 8 0.02 20.21 -35.24
C SER A 8 -1.29 19.59 -34.75
N TYR A 9 -1.39 18.27 -34.77
CA TYR A 9 -2.60 17.56 -34.31
C TYR A 9 -2.97 17.86 -32.86
N ILE A 10 -1.99 17.87 -31.96
CA ILE A 10 -2.19 18.18 -30.54
C ILE A 10 -2.69 19.61 -30.35
N ARG A 11 -2.11 20.58 -31.06
CA ARG A 11 -2.49 22.00 -31.00
C ARG A 11 -3.89 22.25 -31.56
N GLU A 12 -4.24 21.55 -32.64
CA GLU A 12 -5.54 21.66 -33.28
C GLU A 12 -6.64 20.85 -32.56
N GLY A 13 -6.29 20.01 -31.57
CA GLY A 13 -7.22 19.13 -30.88
C GLY A 13 -7.73 17.95 -31.72
N ASN A 14 -7.03 17.63 -32.81
CA ASN A 14 -7.43 16.58 -33.77
C ASN A 14 -6.91 15.21 -33.34
N PHE A 15 -7.24 14.80 -32.14
CA PHE A 15 -6.78 13.53 -31.56
C PHE A 15 -7.23 12.29 -32.32
N ARG A 16 -8.43 12.32 -32.91
CA ARG A 16 -8.95 11.18 -33.69
C ARG A 16 -8.09 10.90 -34.91
N GLU A 17 -7.82 11.93 -35.70
CA GLU A 17 -6.99 11.84 -36.90
C GLU A 17 -5.55 11.44 -36.52
N LEU A 18 -5.03 11.95 -35.41
CA LEU A 18 -3.73 11.56 -34.88
C LEU A 18 -3.65 10.04 -34.67
N PHE A 19 -4.58 9.45 -33.93
CA PHE A 19 -4.55 8.01 -33.62
C PHE A 19 -4.82 7.14 -34.85
N ILE A 20 -5.78 7.52 -35.69
CA ILE A 20 -6.18 6.69 -36.83
C ILE A 20 -5.21 6.83 -37.99
N THR A 21 -4.90 8.06 -38.39
CA THR A 21 -4.14 8.35 -39.62
C THR A 21 -2.64 8.19 -39.44
N GLU A 22 -2.11 8.66 -38.30
CA GLU A 22 -0.68 8.72 -38.06
C GLU A 22 -0.16 7.56 -37.23
N MET A 23 -0.98 7.01 -36.31
CA MET A 23 -0.53 6.02 -35.34
C MET A 23 -1.07 4.60 -35.61
N GLY A 24 -1.87 4.40 -36.68
CA GLY A 24 -2.34 3.08 -37.10
C GLY A 24 -3.38 2.44 -36.19
N TRP A 25 -4.13 3.22 -35.41
CA TRP A 25 -5.26 2.75 -34.64
C TRP A 25 -6.50 2.59 -35.54
N ASN A 26 -7.45 1.77 -35.11
CA ASN A 26 -8.68 1.52 -35.87
C ASN A 26 -9.78 2.51 -35.48
N ASN A 27 -10.72 2.74 -36.45
CA ASN A 27 -11.97 3.39 -36.12
C ASN A 27 -12.81 2.50 -35.20
N TYR A 28 -13.35 3.07 -34.13
CA TYR A 28 -14.30 2.37 -33.30
C TYR A 28 -15.60 2.08 -34.00
N GLN A 29 -16.05 0.82 -34.03
CA GLN A 29 -17.25 0.38 -34.77
C GLN A 29 -18.49 0.34 -33.87
N GLY A 30 -18.36 0.53 -32.54
CA GLY A 30 -19.48 0.53 -31.61
C GLY A 30 -20.14 1.90 -31.43
N GLN A 31 -20.97 2.03 -30.41
CA GLN A 31 -21.53 3.31 -30.00
C GLN A 31 -20.42 4.21 -29.41
N ALA A 32 -20.00 5.22 -30.17
CA ALA A 32 -18.85 6.05 -29.79
C ALA A 32 -19.08 6.84 -28.48
N SER A 33 -20.30 7.32 -28.24
CA SER A 33 -20.64 8.07 -27.03
C SER A 33 -20.99 7.11 -25.90
N LEU A 34 -20.19 7.13 -24.82
CA LEU A 34 -20.45 6.36 -23.60
C LEU A 34 -21.58 7.01 -22.79
N PRO A 35 -22.23 6.26 -21.86
CA PRO A 35 -23.16 6.87 -20.91
C PRO A 35 -22.50 8.01 -20.14
N SER A 36 -23.24 9.10 -19.92
CA SER A 36 -22.72 10.24 -19.18
C SER A 36 -22.43 9.88 -17.70
N ILE A 37 -21.37 10.45 -17.18
CA ILE A 37 -20.91 10.23 -15.81
C ILE A 37 -21.11 11.51 -15.01
N VAL A 38 -21.91 11.44 -13.95
CA VAL A 38 -22.11 12.58 -13.03
C VAL A 38 -21.25 12.39 -11.79
N VAL A 39 -20.37 13.35 -11.52
CA VAL A 39 -19.56 13.43 -10.31
C VAL A 39 -19.59 14.85 -9.77
N GLU A 40 -19.88 15.03 -8.50
CA GLU A 40 -19.97 16.35 -7.82
C GLU A 40 -20.85 17.36 -8.63
N GLU A 41 -22.04 16.91 -9.04
CA GLU A 41 -23.02 17.70 -9.84
C GLU A 41 -22.53 18.08 -11.25
N THR A 42 -21.34 17.65 -11.66
CA THR A 42 -20.79 17.91 -13.00
C THR A 42 -20.94 16.66 -13.87
N GLU A 43 -21.44 16.86 -15.10
CA GLU A 43 -21.61 15.78 -16.08
C GLU A 43 -20.39 15.69 -17.00
N TYR A 44 -19.85 14.49 -17.14
CA TYR A 44 -18.71 14.16 -18.01
C TYR A 44 -19.16 13.23 -19.13
N GLN A 45 -18.99 13.66 -20.36
CA GLN A 45 -19.32 12.88 -21.54
C GLN A 45 -18.07 12.40 -22.24
N PHE A 46 -17.88 11.08 -22.31
CA PHE A 46 -16.76 10.46 -23.00
C PHE A 46 -17.16 9.95 -24.38
N VAL A 47 -16.27 10.15 -25.35
CA VAL A 47 -16.42 9.66 -26.72
C VAL A 47 -15.23 8.78 -27.07
N THR A 48 -15.49 7.57 -27.54
CA THR A 48 -14.44 6.69 -28.08
C THR A 48 -14.01 7.19 -29.45
N ILE A 49 -12.77 7.65 -29.56
CA ILE A 49 -12.23 8.24 -30.80
C ILE A 49 -11.42 7.26 -31.63
N ALA A 50 -10.81 6.25 -31.01
CA ALA A 50 -10.07 5.18 -31.67
C ALA A 50 -10.07 3.92 -30.82
N GLU A 51 -9.76 2.76 -31.43
CA GLU A 51 -9.56 1.50 -30.74
C GLU A 51 -8.43 0.68 -31.37
N ARG A 52 -7.85 -0.23 -30.59
CA ARG A 52 -6.95 -1.27 -31.10
C ARG A 52 -7.15 -2.55 -30.28
N SER A 53 -7.62 -3.61 -30.95
CA SER A 53 -7.85 -4.93 -30.33
C SER A 53 -8.69 -4.89 -29.03
N GLY A 54 -9.70 -3.98 -28.98
CA GLY A 54 -10.57 -3.77 -27.82
C GLY A 54 -10.06 -2.75 -26.79
N PHE A 55 -8.84 -2.24 -26.93
CA PHE A 55 -8.35 -1.12 -26.13
C PHE A 55 -8.82 0.21 -26.74
N GLN A 56 -9.37 1.11 -25.94
CA GLN A 56 -10.07 2.31 -26.39
C GLN A 56 -9.29 3.60 -26.07
N ILE A 57 -9.39 4.59 -26.95
CA ILE A 57 -8.98 5.97 -26.68
C ILE A 57 -10.25 6.81 -26.49
N LEU A 58 -10.38 7.37 -25.30
CA LEU A 58 -11.55 8.14 -24.89
C LEU A 58 -11.22 9.63 -24.83
N LEU A 59 -12.10 10.47 -25.36
CA LEU A 59 -11.97 11.93 -25.31
C LEU A 59 -13.13 12.51 -24.48
N CYS A 60 -12.82 13.45 -23.59
CA CYS A 60 -13.78 14.21 -22.81
C CYS A 60 -13.43 15.70 -22.84
N GLU A 61 -14.33 16.53 -23.33
CA GLU A 61 -14.19 17.98 -23.27
C GLU A 61 -14.71 18.49 -21.93
N VAL A 62 -13.89 19.31 -21.24
CA VAL A 62 -14.17 19.83 -19.90
C VAL A 62 -14.04 21.35 -19.86
N GLU A 63 -14.77 22.01 -18.97
CA GLU A 63 -14.60 23.46 -18.73
C GLU A 63 -13.29 23.79 -18.00
N ALA A 64 -12.90 22.91 -17.07
CA ALA A 64 -11.61 22.98 -16.38
C ALA A 64 -11.05 21.56 -16.21
N ILE A 65 -9.72 21.43 -16.26
CA ILE A 65 -9.04 20.13 -16.05
C ILE A 65 -9.40 19.60 -14.64
N PRO A 66 -9.94 18.38 -14.53
CA PRO A 66 -10.32 17.79 -13.26
C PRO A 66 -9.11 17.56 -12.34
N SER A 67 -9.29 17.78 -11.04
CA SER A 67 -8.29 17.46 -10.03
C SER A 67 -7.98 15.95 -10.01
N ALA A 68 -6.88 15.55 -9.36
CA ALA A 68 -6.48 14.16 -9.28
C ALA A 68 -7.54 13.29 -8.58
N SER A 69 -8.19 13.81 -7.51
CA SER A 69 -9.28 13.12 -6.80
C SER A 69 -10.53 12.98 -7.68
N LEU A 70 -10.90 14.06 -8.37
CA LEU A 70 -12.06 14.06 -9.26
C LEU A 70 -11.86 13.10 -10.45
N CYS A 71 -10.67 13.08 -11.04
CA CYS A 71 -10.33 12.09 -12.09
C CYS A 71 -10.46 10.65 -11.60
N ARG A 72 -10.12 10.37 -10.34
CA ARG A 72 -10.25 9.05 -9.74
C ARG A 72 -11.72 8.66 -9.58
N ASN A 73 -12.56 9.58 -9.09
CA ASN A 73 -14.00 9.37 -8.97
C ASN A 73 -14.66 9.13 -10.35
N ILE A 74 -14.22 9.87 -11.38
CA ILE A 74 -14.65 9.67 -12.77
C ILE A 74 -14.21 8.28 -13.25
N ASP A 75 -12.94 7.89 -13.06
CA ASP A 75 -12.41 6.59 -13.47
C ASP A 75 -13.19 5.43 -12.85
N THR A 76 -13.54 5.55 -11.57
CA THR A 76 -14.33 4.52 -10.86
C THR A 76 -15.69 4.28 -11.51
N LYS A 77 -16.36 5.33 -11.99
CA LYS A 77 -17.62 5.21 -12.70
C LYS A 77 -17.41 4.80 -14.18
N LEU A 78 -16.36 5.32 -14.83
CA LEU A 78 -16.05 5.05 -16.23
C LEU A 78 -15.72 3.57 -16.49
N ARG A 79 -15.09 2.88 -15.53
CA ARG A 79 -14.79 1.43 -15.61
C ARG A 79 -16.00 0.54 -15.87
N ARG A 80 -17.19 0.99 -15.55
CA ARG A 80 -18.43 0.25 -15.81
C ARG A 80 -18.78 0.18 -17.29
N SER A 81 -18.35 1.20 -18.05
CA SER A 81 -18.67 1.36 -19.48
C SER A 81 -17.48 1.08 -20.39
N ALA A 82 -16.25 1.27 -19.90
CA ALA A 82 -15.01 1.01 -20.62
C ALA A 82 -13.98 0.35 -19.69
N HIS A 83 -13.32 -0.72 -20.15
CA HIS A 83 -12.43 -1.51 -19.28
C HIS A 83 -10.96 -1.21 -19.49
N ASP A 84 -10.53 -1.11 -20.74
CA ASP A 84 -9.15 -0.89 -21.13
C ASP A 84 -9.09 0.34 -22.04
N TYR A 85 -8.57 1.47 -21.52
CA TYR A 85 -8.61 2.75 -22.22
C TYR A 85 -7.50 3.71 -21.79
N ILE A 86 -7.25 4.70 -22.64
CA ILE A 86 -6.63 5.98 -22.27
C ILE A 86 -7.71 7.05 -22.34
N ALA A 87 -7.86 7.86 -21.30
CA ALA A 87 -8.77 8.99 -21.26
C ALA A 87 -8.01 10.30 -21.46
N ILE A 88 -8.46 11.12 -22.41
CA ILE A 88 -7.91 12.45 -22.73
C ILE A 88 -8.96 13.48 -22.32
N TYR A 89 -8.64 14.31 -21.34
CA TYR A 89 -9.45 15.46 -20.96
C TYR A 89 -8.91 16.70 -21.66
N VAL A 90 -9.75 17.41 -22.36
CA VAL A 90 -9.38 18.61 -23.13
C VAL A 90 -10.15 19.80 -22.57
N GLN A 91 -9.44 20.83 -22.12
CA GLN A 91 -10.08 22.04 -21.62
C GLN A 91 -10.54 22.90 -22.79
N LYS A 92 -11.83 23.22 -22.84
CA LYS A 92 -12.45 24.00 -23.89
C LYS A 92 -11.79 25.37 -24.06
N GLY A 93 -11.50 25.71 -25.29
CA GLY A 93 -10.93 27.02 -25.67
C GLY A 93 -9.47 27.22 -25.29
N THR A 94 -8.77 26.18 -24.87
CA THR A 94 -7.33 26.22 -24.55
C THR A 94 -6.59 25.07 -25.23
N GLU A 95 -5.24 25.11 -25.21
CA GLU A 95 -4.40 23.97 -25.61
C GLU A 95 -4.11 23.01 -24.44
N HIS A 96 -4.77 23.21 -23.29
CA HIS A 96 -4.51 22.41 -22.09
C HIS A 96 -5.26 21.09 -22.14
N HIS A 97 -4.56 19.97 -22.01
CA HIS A 97 -5.14 18.65 -21.95
C HIS A 97 -4.40 17.72 -20.99
N LEU A 98 -5.14 16.76 -20.46
CA LEU A 98 -4.68 15.79 -19.48
C LEU A 98 -4.90 14.37 -20.00
N TRP A 99 -3.84 13.58 -20.08
CA TRP A 99 -3.85 12.19 -20.50
C TRP A 99 -3.82 11.28 -19.28
N LYS A 100 -4.78 10.39 -19.20
CA LYS A 100 -4.90 9.39 -18.11
C LYS A 100 -4.82 8.00 -18.71
N ALA A 101 -3.73 7.30 -18.45
CA ALA A 101 -3.55 5.91 -18.82
C ALA A 101 -3.63 5.03 -17.57
N PRO A 102 -4.69 4.22 -17.40
CA PRO A 102 -4.72 3.20 -16.36
C PRO A 102 -3.75 2.08 -16.77
N VAL A 103 -2.56 2.13 -16.22
CA VAL A 103 -1.52 1.14 -16.45
C VAL A 103 -1.54 0.15 -15.30
N ARG A 104 -1.61 -1.14 -15.60
CA ARG A 104 -1.37 -2.19 -14.61
C ARG A 104 0.13 -2.39 -14.47
N GLN A 105 0.73 -1.79 -13.46
CA GLN A 105 2.04 -2.22 -12.99
C GLN A 105 1.80 -3.35 -11.99
N VAL A 106 2.25 -4.54 -12.37
CA VAL A 106 2.17 -5.73 -11.50
C VAL A 106 0.81 -5.83 -10.78
N GLU A 107 -0.26 -5.92 -11.58
CA GLU A 107 -1.66 -6.06 -11.12
C GLU A 107 -2.29 -4.84 -10.40
N LYS A 108 -1.53 -3.82 -10.05
CA LYS A 108 -2.06 -2.57 -9.54
C LYS A 108 -2.46 -1.67 -10.70
N ARG A 109 -3.72 -1.23 -10.73
CA ARG A 109 -4.18 -0.23 -11.68
C ARG A 109 -3.71 1.15 -11.23
N ASN A 110 -2.54 1.55 -11.68
CA ASN A 110 -2.04 2.90 -11.51
C ASN A 110 -2.56 3.77 -12.64
N ILE A 111 -3.15 4.91 -12.32
CA ILE A 111 -3.54 5.88 -13.33
C ILE A 111 -2.36 6.81 -13.55
N VAL A 112 -1.60 6.52 -14.59
CA VAL A 112 -0.49 7.40 -14.99
C VAL A 112 -1.06 8.63 -15.68
N THR A 113 -0.54 9.78 -15.29
CA THR A 113 -1.01 11.09 -15.78
C THR A 113 0.10 11.79 -16.55
N ILE A 114 -0.21 12.27 -17.75
CA ILE A 114 0.62 13.22 -18.49
C ILE A 114 -0.23 14.47 -18.74
N GLU A 115 0.26 15.61 -18.30
CA GLU A 115 -0.36 16.91 -18.48
C GLU A 115 0.36 17.69 -19.57
N TYR A 116 -0.38 18.35 -20.43
CA TYR A 116 0.10 19.23 -21.48
C TYR A 116 -0.56 20.59 -21.35
N ASP A 117 0.20 21.61 -21.04
CA ASP A 117 -0.24 23.01 -20.94
C ASP A 117 0.64 23.97 -21.74
N THR A 118 1.84 23.53 -22.14
CA THR A 118 2.81 24.36 -22.83
C THR A 118 3.56 23.59 -23.92
N VAL A 119 4.08 24.31 -24.92
CA VAL A 119 4.88 23.73 -26.03
C VAL A 119 6.11 22.97 -25.51
N ALA A 120 6.66 23.35 -24.35
CA ALA A 120 7.80 22.66 -23.75
C ALA A 120 7.50 21.20 -23.35
N GLN A 121 6.24 20.89 -23.09
CA GLN A 121 5.82 19.52 -22.74
C GLN A 121 5.51 18.66 -23.98
N ALA A 122 5.36 19.27 -25.14
CA ALA A 122 5.06 18.58 -26.40
C ALA A 122 6.10 17.51 -26.75
N ASP A 123 7.36 17.73 -26.44
CA ASP A 123 8.45 16.82 -26.71
C ASP A 123 8.38 15.57 -25.84
N PHE A 124 8.04 15.74 -24.59
CA PHE A 124 7.84 14.63 -23.67
C PHE A 124 6.60 13.81 -24.05
N LEU A 125 5.48 14.47 -24.28
CA LEU A 125 4.26 13.80 -24.71
C LEU A 125 4.50 13.03 -26.04
N TYR A 126 5.16 13.65 -27.02
CA TYR A 126 5.54 13.01 -28.26
C TYR A 126 6.35 11.73 -28.03
N SER A 127 7.40 11.80 -27.19
CA SER A 127 8.26 10.65 -26.91
C SER A 127 7.51 9.46 -26.28
N LYS A 128 6.41 9.73 -25.59
CA LYS A 128 5.58 8.69 -24.98
C LYS A 128 4.50 8.17 -25.95
N ILE A 129 3.87 9.06 -26.67
CA ILE A 129 2.74 8.70 -27.55
C ILE A 129 3.23 8.05 -28.86
N ASP A 130 4.40 8.44 -29.38
CA ASP A 130 4.98 7.83 -30.59
C ASP A 130 5.24 6.32 -30.43
N ASP A 131 5.57 5.88 -29.23
CA ASP A 131 5.71 4.45 -28.88
C ASP A 131 4.40 3.65 -28.99
N LEU A 132 3.25 4.32 -29.04
CA LEU A 132 1.93 3.72 -29.22
C LEU A 132 1.51 3.62 -30.70
N SER A 133 2.41 3.89 -31.62
CA SER A 133 2.17 3.73 -33.07
C SER A 133 2.23 2.26 -33.47
N PHE A 134 1.34 1.84 -34.36
CA PHE A 134 1.26 0.49 -34.91
C PHE A 134 1.37 0.54 -36.41
N ASP A 135 2.02 -0.44 -37.02
CA ASP A 135 1.98 -0.61 -38.45
C ASP A 135 0.61 -1.13 -38.91
N LEU A 136 0.16 -0.72 -40.11
CA LEU A 136 -1.14 -1.11 -40.63
C LEU A 136 -1.29 -2.62 -40.79
N ASP A 137 -0.19 -3.32 -41.10
CA ASP A 137 -0.14 -4.77 -41.27
C ASP A 137 0.20 -5.51 -39.97
N GLU A 138 0.38 -4.80 -38.85
CA GLU A 138 0.73 -5.39 -37.56
C GLU A 138 -0.51 -6.05 -36.93
N HIS A 139 -0.52 -7.38 -36.87
CA HIS A 139 -1.53 -8.13 -36.13
C HIS A 139 -1.22 -8.06 -34.63
N THR A 140 -1.99 -7.28 -33.92
CA THR A 140 -1.85 -7.11 -32.47
C THR A 140 -3.02 -7.71 -31.71
N THR A 141 -2.74 -8.33 -30.58
CA THR A 141 -3.75 -8.75 -29.60
C THR A 141 -3.93 -7.67 -28.54
N ILE A 142 -4.98 -7.80 -27.72
CA ILE A 142 -5.18 -6.90 -26.57
C ILE A 142 -4.00 -6.97 -25.58
N VAL A 143 -3.33 -8.12 -25.49
CA VAL A 143 -2.13 -8.31 -24.64
C VAL A 143 -0.97 -7.45 -25.14
N ASP A 144 -0.73 -7.47 -26.47
CA ASP A 144 0.34 -6.66 -27.06
C ASP A 144 0.11 -5.17 -26.87
N VAL A 145 -1.13 -4.73 -27.08
CA VAL A 145 -1.52 -3.32 -26.88
C VAL A 145 -1.31 -2.92 -25.41
N LYS A 146 -1.80 -3.72 -24.46
CA LYS A 146 -1.63 -3.48 -23.03
C LYS A 146 -0.16 -3.48 -22.62
N GLN A 147 0.62 -4.41 -23.12
CA GLN A 147 2.05 -4.49 -22.84
C GLN A 147 2.80 -3.26 -23.38
N ARG A 148 2.48 -2.81 -24.59
CA ARG A 148 3.06 -1.60 -25.19
C ARG A 148 2.72 -0.36 -24.36
N ILE A 149 1.45 -0.21 -23.96
CA ILE A 149 1.01 0.87 -23.08
C ILE A 149 1.71 0.81 -21.73
N GLN A 150 1.82 -0.37 -21.11
CA GLN A 150 2.57 -0.54 -19.87
C GLN A 150 4.02 -0.11 -20.01
N GLN A 151 4.71 -0.51 -21.07
CA GLN A 151 6.10 -0.14 -21.31
C GLN A 151 6.26 1.37 -21.54
N THR A 152 5.38 1.96 -22.34
CA THR A 152 5.39 3.39 -22.66
C THR A 152 5.17 4.25 -21.42
N PHE A 153 4.21 3.88 -20.58
CA PHE A 153 3.89 4.60 -19.35
C PHE A 153 4.62 4.04 -18.13
N ALA A 154 5.52 3.06 -18.28
CA ALA A 154 6.30 2.55 -17.17
C ALA A 154 7.18 3.66 -16.58
N ILE A 155 7.06 3.84 -15.28
CA ILE A 155 8.04 4.57 -14.51
C ILE A 155 9.25 3.65 -14.38
N ASN A 156 10.41 4.07 -14.84
CA ASN A 156 11.65 3.31 -14.67
C ASN A 156 12.13 3.44 -13.20
N SER A 157 11.28 2.94 -12.28
CA SER A 157 11.43 3.10 -10.84
C SER A 157 12.70 2.45 -10.32
N GLU A 158 13.13 1.34 -10.93
CA GLU A 158 14.27 0.56 -10.43
C GLU A 158 15.60 1.31 -10.56
N LYS A 159 15.85 1.99 -11.68
CA LYS A 159 17.05 2.80 -11.86
C LYS A 159 17.04 4.04 -10.97
N ILE A 160 15.91 4.76 -10.96
CA ILE A 160 15.71 5.95 -10.13
C ILE A 160 15.97 5.60 -8.66
N THR A 161 15.41 4.48 -8.21
CA THR A 161 15.53 4.02 -6.84
C THR A 161 16.96 3.65 -6.48
N LYS A 162 17.69 2.96 -7.37
CA LYS A 162 19.11 2.63 -7.14
C LYS A 162 19.99 3.88 -7.05
N ASP A 163 19.78 4.85 -7.95
CA ASP A 163 20.55 6.08 -7.98
C ASP A 163 20.27 6.96 -6.76
N PHE A 164 18.99 7.09 -6.36
CA PHE A 164 18.61 7.81 -5.16
C PHE A 164 19.18 7.13 -3.92
N TYR A 165 19.02 5.81 -3.80
CA TYR A 165 19.53 5.05 -2.68
C TYR A 165 21.03 5.21 -2.47
N ALA A 166 21.83 5.07 -3.54
CA ALA A 166 23.27 5.23 -3.44
C ALA A 166 23.67 6.65 -2.98
N GLY A 167 22.91 7.66 -3.38
CA GLY A 167 23.06 9.03 -2.90
C GLY A 167 22.64 9.18 -1.44
N PHE A 168 21.45 8.71 -1.10
CA PHE A 168 20.86 8.81 0.23
C PHE A 168 21.73 8.15 1.31
N LYS A 169 22.27 6.95 1.03
CA LYS A 169 23.17 6.26 1.95
C LYS A 169 24.41 7.10 2.26
N ARG A 170 25.01 7.74 1.25
CA ARG A 170 26.17 8.61 1.47
C ARG A 170 25.82 9.84 2.32
N GLU A 171 24.65 10.43 2.08
CA GLU A 171 24.18 11.57 2.88
C GLU A 171 23.85 11.17 4.32
N HIS A 172 23.25 10.00 4.53
CA HIS A 172 23.03 9.47 5.88
C HIS A 172 24.35 9.26 6.65
N ASP A 173 25.33 8.55 6.05
CA ASP A 173 26.62 8.30 6.68
C ASP A 173 27.39 9.62 6.95
N ALA A 174 27.18 10.63 6.11
CA ALA A 174 27.71 11.97 6.34
C ALA A 174 26.96 12.68 7.48
N PHE A 175 25.63 12.62 7.50
CA PHE A 175 24.77 13.26 8.48
C PHE A 175 25.05 12.78 9.92
N VAL A 176 25.29 11.48 10.11
CA VAL A 176 25.68 10.89 11.40
C VAL A 176 26.88 11.62 12.05
N LYS A 177 27.83 12.08 11.22
CA LYS A 177 29.05 12.75 11.70
C LYS A 177 28.79 14.17 12.25
N PHE A 178 27.68 14.79 11.85
CA PHE A 178 27.29 16.12 12.31
C PHE A 178 26.42 16.10 13.58
N ILE A 179 26.03 14.91 14.07
CA ILE A 179 25.24 14.78 15.29
C ILE A 179 26.19 14.82 16.49
N GLY A 180 26.01 15.83 17.34
CA GLY A 180 26.65 15.95 18.64
C GLY A 180 25.68 15.71 19.79
N GLY A 181 26.20 15.55 21.02
CA GLY A 181 25.39 15.41 22.24
C GLY A 181 24.82 14.03 22.50
N ILE A 182 25.11 13.05 21.64
CA ILE A 182 24.95 11.62 21.93
C ILE A 182 26.35 11.10 22.26
N ASP A 183 26.55 10.52 23.46
CA ASP A 183 27.86 10.19 23.99
C ASP A 183 28.77 9.49 22.98
N ASP A 184 29.94 10.12 22.79
CA ASP A 184 30.92 9.80 21.74
C ASP A 184 32.08 8.94 22.20
N GLU A 185 31.94 8.20 23.27
CA GLU A 185 32.98 7.23 23.61
C GLU A 185 33.03 6.21 22.46
N ILE A 186 34.07 6.38 21.63
CA ILE A 186 34.33 5.64 20.37
C ILE A 186 34.33 4.11 20.53
N THR A 187 34.34 3.63 21.75
CA THR A 187 34.28 2.22 22.12
C THR A 187 32.87 1.70 22.43
N ASP A 188 31.88 2.57 22.58
CA ASP A 188 30.51 2.14 22.86
C ASP A 188 29.70 1.89 21.56
N LEU A 189 29.57 0.62 21.20
CA LEU A 189 28.74 0.17 20.09
C LEU A 189 27.29 0.64 20.23
N LYS A 190 26.77 0.84 21.45
CA LYS A 190 25.41 1.31 21.72
C LYS A 190 25.24 2.78 21.36
N ALA A 191 26.18 3.64 21.72
CA ALA A 191 26.14 5.08 21.41
C ALA A 191 26.19 5.32 19.88
N ASN A 192 27.07 4.60 19.17
CA ASN A 192 27.13 4.70 17.69
C ASN A 192 25.84 4.22 17.04
N ARG A 193 25.19 3.17 17.55
CA ARG A 193 23.88 2.70 17.09
C ARG A 193 22.80 3.77 17.32
N ASN A 194 22.79 4.44 18.48
CA ASN A 194 21.84 5.51 18.77
C ASN A 194 22.01 6.72 17.83
N LYS A 195 23.24 7.11 17.49
CA LYS A 195 23.50 8.16 16.48
C LYS A 195 22.97 7.78 15.11
N GLN A 196 23.23 6.56 14.65
CA GLN A 196 22.72 6.07 13.37
C GLN A 196 21.20 6.03 13.35
N TRP A 197 20.59 5.52 14.43
CA TRP A 197 19.15 5.49 14.56
C TRP A 197 18.55 6.90 14.56
N TYR A 198 19.14 7.84 15.32
CA TYR A 198 18.67 9.21 15.36
C TYR A 198 18.80 9.93 14.00
N ALA A 199 19.88 9.69 13.28
CA ALA A 199 19.99 10.15 11.90
C ALA A 199 18.84 9.64 11.03
N SER A 200 18.51 8.36 11.12
CA SER A 200 17.37 7.78 10.38
C SER A 200 16.05 8.45 10.75
N VAL A 201 15.78 8.68 12.05
CA VAL A 201 14.57 9.40 12.52
C VAL A 201 14.50 10.80 11.92
N MET A 202 15.61 11.55 11.98
CA MET A 202 15.67 12.92 11.42
C MET A 202 15.46 12.94 9.90
N LEU A 203 16.13 12.05 9.17
CA LEU A 203 15.97 11.96 7.73
C LEU A 203 14.53 11.60 7.34
N ASN A 204 13.87 10.70 8.07
CA ASN A 204 12.47 10.35 7.86
C ASN A 204 11.54 11.55 8.07
N ARG A 205 11.71 12.29 9.16
CA ARG A 205 10.96 13.54 9.43
C ARG A 205 11.17 14.58 8.33
N LEU A 206 12.42 14.79 7.89
CA LEU A 206 12.74 15.73 6.83
C LEU A 206 12.19 15.31 5.46
N MET A 207 12.25 14.03 5.12
CA MET A 207 11.63 13.53 3.87
C MET A 207 10.12 13.73 3.88
N PHE A 208 9.45 13.44 5.00
CA PHE A 208 8.03 13.73 5.13
C PHE A 208 7.75 15.23 4.92
N CYS A 209 8.52 16.10 5.58
CA CYS A 209 8.39 17.56 5.38
C CYS A 209 8.63 17.95 3.93
N TYR A 210 9.56 17.33 3.21
CA TYR A 210 9.77 17.56 1.79
C TYR A 210 8.55 17.21 0.95
N PHE A 211 7.88 16.09 1.23
CA PHE A 211 6.65 15.74 0.53
C PHE A 211 5.52 16.76 0.80
N ILE A 212 5.27 17.11 2.06
CA ILE A 212 4.16 18.01 2.40
C ILE A 212 4.42 19.45 1.98
N GLN A 213 5.69 19.95 1.98
CA GLN A 213 5.99 21.29 1.45
C GLN A 213 5.73 21.36 -0.06
N LYS A 214 6.04 20.29 -0.84
CA LYS A 214 5.75 20.27 -2.28
C LYS A 214 4.25 20.27 -2.59
N LYS A 215 3.41 19.86 -1.64
CA LYS A 215 1.95 20.00 -1.70
C LYS A 215 1.42 21.34 -1.13
N GLY A 216 2.31 22.21 -0.64
CA GLY A 216 1.94 23.52 -0.12
C GLY A 216 1.45 23.53 1.33
N PHE A 217 1.56 22.42 2.07
CA PHE A 217 1.13 22.37 3.47
C PHE A 217 2.03 23.14 4.43
N LEU A 218 3.26 23.45 4.08
CA LEU A 218 4.15 24.29 4.88
C LEU A 218 4.10 25.73 4.37
N ASP A 219 3.19 26.54 4.89
CA ASP A 219 2.94 27.95 4.57
C ASP A 219 2.80 28.24 3.05
N SER A 220 2.33 27.29 2.25
CA SER A 220 2.27 27.35 0.78
C SER A 220 3.64 27.55 0.11
N ASN A 221 4.73 27.31 0.82
CA ASN A 221 6.09 27.45 0.32
C ASN A 221 6.67 26.07 -0.07
N VAL A 222 6.87 25.85 -1.36
CA VAL A 222 7.41 24.58 -1.89
C VAL A 222 8.90 24.38 -1.59
N ASN A 223 9.59 25.39 -1.07
CA ASN A 223 11.00 25.35 -0.66
C ASN A 223 11.17 25.71 0.84
N TYR A 224 10.12 25.51 1.62
CA TYR A 224 10.01 25.97 3.00
C TYR A 224 11.23 25.67 3.87
N LEU A 225 11.70 24.43 3.91
CA LEU A 225 12.84 24.04 4.76
C LEU A 225 14.14 24.77 4.36
N ARG A 226 14.42 24.90 3.07
CA ARG A 226 15.62 25.60 2.60
C ARG A 226 15.57 27.09 2.90
N ASP A 227 14.43 27.73 2.64
CA ASP A 227 14.25 29.15 2.92
C ASP A 227 14.34 29.45 4.41
N LYS A 228 13.84 28.56 5.27
CA LYS A 228 13.95 28.69 6.72
C LYS A 228 15.37 28.44 7.24
N LEU A 229 16.12 27.51 6.64
CA LEU A 229 17.55 27.36 6.94
C LEU A 229 18.33 28.64 6.63
N ALA A 230 18.16 29.19 5.42
CA ALA A 230 18.80 30.44 5.03
C ALA A 230 18.38 31.62 5.94
N TRP A 231 17.10 31.67 6.31
CA TRP A 231 16.59 32.68 7.24
C TRP A 231 17.25 32.55 8.64
N CYS A 232 17.35 31.35 9.19
CA CYS A 232 18.02 31.11 10.48
C CYS A 232 19.50 31.53 10.44
N GLN A 233 20.22 31.26 9.34
CA GLN A 233 21.61 31.65 9.16
C GLN A 233 21.79 33.15 9.09
N GLN A 234 20.89 33.88 8.44
CA GLN A 234 20.89 35.35 8.39
C GLN A 234 20.68 35.99 9.76
N GLN A 235 19.77 35.44 10.57
CA GLN A 235 19.48 35.92 11.92
C GLN A 235 20.64 35.77 12.90
N ARG A 236 21.53 34.77 12.72
CA ARG A 236 22.70 34.56 13.56
C ARG A 236 23.63 35.78 13.66
N GLY A 237 23.73 36.58 12.59
CA GLY A 237 24.58 37.76 12.55
C GLY A 237 24.10 38.92 13.44
N GLU A 238 22.80 39.03 13.69
CA GLU A 238 22.20 40.21 14.36
C GLU A 238 21.97 40.04 15.88
N ASN A 239 21.54 38.81 16.34
CA ASN A 239 21.11 38.65 17.72
C ASN A 239 21.63 37.42 18.48
N GLN A 240 22.39 36.53 17.89
CA GLN A 240 22.94 35.27 18.48
C GLN A 240 21.88 34.34 19.13
N PHE A 241 20.60 34.50 18.84
CA PHE A 241 19.53 33.70 19.46
C PHE A 241 19.33 32.32 18.87
N PHE A 242 19.72 32.08 17.62
CA PHE A 242 19.64 30.79 17.01
C PHE A 242 20.93 30.01 17.18
N LYS A 243 20.89 28.91 17.93
CA LYS A 243 22.06 28.06 18.17
C LYS A 243 22.42 27.25 16.91
N SER A 244 21.47 26.52 16.38
CA SER A 244 21.55 25.76 15.15
C SER A 244 20.18 25.75 14.49
N PHE A 245 20.10 25.38 13.20
CA PHE A 245 18.81 25.15 12.54
C PHE A 245 18.02 24.04 13.24
N TYR A 246 18.70 23.01 13.73
CA TYR A 246 18.10 21.95 14.52
C TYR A 246 17.46 22.45 15.81
N LYS A 247 18.23 23.02 16.74
CA LYS A 247 17.72 23.47 18.06
C LYS A 247 16.84 24.73 17.97
N GLY A 248 17.19 25.63 17.07
CA GLY A 248 16.51 26.93 16.96
C GLY A 248 15.26 26.92 16.12
N PHE A 249 15.08 25.91 15.25
CA PHE A 249 13.96 25.90 14.32
C PHE A 249 13.27 24.53 14.23
N LEU A 250 13.99 23.46 13.90
CA LEU A 250 13.36 22.16 13.58
C LEU A 250 12.66 21.53 14.77
N VAL A 251 13.28 21.55 15.98
CA VAL A 251 12.66 20.98 17.19
C VAL A 251 11.30 21.66 17.46
N GLN A 252 11.23 22.98 17.36
CA GLN A 252 9.98 23.72 17.56
C GLN A 252 8.99 23.49 16.41
N LEU A 253 9.45 23.41 15.17
CA LEU A 253 8.59 23.04 14.04
C LEU A 253 7.91 21.69 14.27
N PHE A 254 8.65 20.70 14.77
CA PHE A 254 8.12 19.37 15.01
C PHE A 254 7.17 19.33 16.21
N GLN A 255 7.59 19.87 17.36
CA GLN A 255 6.86 19.76 18.61
C GLN A 255 5.73 20.80 18.74
N ASP A 256 6.02 22.07 18.47
CA ASP A 256 5.06 23.18 18.63
C ASP A 256 4.30 23.49 17.34
N GLY A 257 4.76 23.01 16.19
CA GLY A 257 4.13 23.14 14.89
C GLY A 257 3.33 21.89 14.51
N LEU A 258 4.01 20.90 13.94
CA LEU A 258 3.37 19.72 13.34
C LEU A 258 2.65 18.83 14.36
N ASN A 259 3.09 18.85 15.62
CA ASN A 259 2.48 18.07 16.72
C ASN A 259 1.57 18.87 17.65
N ALA A 260 1.34 20.16 17.37
CA ALA A 260 0.46 21.01 18.17
C ALA A 260 -0.87 21.28 17.46
N PRO A 261 -2.03 21.04 18.12
CA PRO A 261 -3.35 21.20 17.50
C PRO A 261 -3.75 22.66 17.24
N SER A 262 -3.08 23.61 17.87
CA SER A 262 -3.28 25.05 17.67
C SER A 262 -1.99 25.80 17.86
N HIS A 263 -1.84 26.88 17.10
CA HIS A 263 -0.64 27.70 17.12
C HIS A 263 -0.92 29.08 17.69
N LYS A 264 0.01 29.59 18.50
CA LYS A 264 -0.01 31.00 18.96
C LYS A 264 0.38 31.92 17.81
N ARG A 265 -0.10 33.16 17.85
CA ARG A 265 0.21 34.16 16.82
C ARG A 265 1.73 34.38 16.65
N GLU A 266 2.48 34.35 17.75
CA GLU A 266 3.94 34.49 17.75
C GLU A 266 4.62 33.37 16.98
N PHE A 267 4.10 32.12 17.10
CA PHE A 267 4.57 30.99 16.34
C PHE A 267 4.28 31.15 14.82
N GLU A 268 3.05 31.53 14.45
CA GLU A 268 2.68 31.75 13.05
C GLU A 268 3.48 32.85 12.35
N LEU A 269 3.93 33.88 13.10
CA LEU A 269 4.78 34.93 12.54
C LEU A 269 6.16 34.43 12.11
N VAL A 270 6.70 33.42 12.77
CA VAL A 270 8.01 32.80 12.47
C VAL A 270 7.86 31.62 11.50
N TYR A 271 6.93 30.72 11.77
CA TYR A 271 6.80 29.45 11.08
C TYR A 271 5.79 29.51 9.92
N GLY A 272 4.89 30.50 9.89
CA GLY A 272 3.78 30.55 8.94
C GLY A 272 2.64 29.58 9.32
N LYS A 273 1.74 29.34 8.38
CA LYS A 273 0.64 28.38 8.58
C LYS A 273 1.14 26.96 8.39
N ILE A 274 1.17 26.20 9.47
CA ILE A 274 1.64 24.82 9.55
C ILE A 274 0.46 23.92 9.92
N PRO A 275 0.26 22.73 9.30
CA PRO A 275 -0.82 21.83 9.69
C PRO A 275 -0.46 21.11 10.98
N TYR A 276 -1.47 20.77 11.76
CA TYR A 276 -1.38 19.76 12.80
C TYR A 276 -1.50 18.37 12.16
N LEU A 277 -0.53 17.51 12.38
CA LEU A 277 -0.48 16.19 11.76
C LEU A 277 -0.90 15.08 12.71
N ASN A 278 -0.56 15.17 14.01
CA ASN A 278 -0.69 14.05 14.95
C ASN A 278 0.13 12.79 14.49
N GLY A 279 -0.14 11.66 15.05
CA GLY A 279 0.35 10.37 14.51
C GLY A 279 1.72 9.90 14.99
N GLY A 280 2.27 10.46 16.06
CA GLY A 280 3.47 9.96 16.74
C GLY A 280 4.82 10.29 16.06
N MET A 281 4.85 10.55 14.74
CA MET A 281 6.09 10.78 13.99
C MET A 281 6.89 12.00 14.49
N PHE A 282 6.20 13.05 14.92
CA PHE A 282 6.80 14.30 15.41
C PHE A 282 6.79 14.40 16.92
N ASP A 283 6.34 13.35 17.63
CA ASP A 283 6.50 13.24 19.10
C ASP A 283 7.98 13.24 19.48
N GLN A 284 8.24 13.68 20.72
CA GLN A 284 9.60 13.63 21.26
C GLN A 284 10.07 12.17 21.30
N HIS A 285 11.10 11.86 20.51
CA HIS A 285 11.67 10.52 20.43
C HIS A 285 12.37 10.10 21.71
N GLN A 286 12.48 8.80 22.00
CA GLN A 286 13.16 8.31 23.19
C GLN A 286 14.60 8.81 23.26
N ILE A 287 15.35 8.81 22.16
CA ILE A 287 16.73 9.33 22.10
C ILE A 287 16.77 10.83 22.47
N GLU A 288 15.78 11.62 22.06
CA GLU A 288 15.69 13.06 22.43
C GLU A 288 15.39 13.27 23.92
N ARG A 289 14.76 12.29 24.58
CA ARG A 289 14.54 12.28 26.03
C ARG A 289 15.77 11.87 26.79
N ASP A 290 16.49 10.86 26.30
CA ASP A 290 17.68 10.31 26.93
C ASP A 290 18.89 11.24 26.78
N TYR A 291 18.98 11.98 25.66
CA TYR A 291 20.09 12.86 25.32
C TYR A 291 19.59 14.30 25.07
N GLN A 292 19.51 15.12 26.11
CA GLN A 292 18.98 16.50 26.04
C GLN A 292 19.88 17.50 25.30
N ASP A 293 21.16 17.18 25.16
CA ASP A 293 22.17 18.03 24.55
C ASP A 293 22.38 17.80 23.05
N ILE A 294 21.57 16.95 22.43
CA ILE A 294 21.65 16.68 20.98
C ILE A 294 21.64 18.00 20.21
N ASP A 295 22.61 18.17 19.33
CA ASP A 295 22.65 19.25 18.34
C ASP A 295 23.17 18.71 16.99
N ILE A 296 22.77 19.38 15.92
CA ILE A 296 23.15 19.01 14.55
C ILE A 296 23.61 20.27 13.83
N ASP A 297 24.81 20.21 13.28
CA ASP A 297 25.38 21.33 12.54
C ASP A 297 24.57 21.66 11.28
N ASP A 298 24.42 22.95 10.96
CA ASP A 298 23.68 23.43 9.78
C ASP A 298 24.21 22.86 8.46
N ALA A 299 25.51 22.60 8.39
CA ALA A 299 26.13 22.00 7.20
C ALA A 299 25.54 20.64 6.84
N ALA A 300 25.06 19.86 7.85
CA ALA A 300 24.37 18.61 7.61
C ALA A 300 23.10 18.82 6.77
N PHE A 301 22.34 19.86 7.10
CA PHE A 301 21.08 20.18 6.38
C PHE A 301 21.36 20.80 5.01
N GLU A 302 22.40 21.61 4.87
CA GLU A 302 22.81 22.13 3.54
C GLU A 302 23.13 20.99 2.58
N HIS A 303 23.99 20.05 2.99
CA HIS A 303 24.36 18.88 2.20
C HIS A 303 23.12 18.02 1.85
N LEU A 304 22.27 17.76 2.85
CA LEU A 304 21.08 16.94 2.65
C LEU A 304 20.08 17.60 1.71
N PHE A 305 19.82 18.92 1.87
CA PHE A 305 18.90 19.65 1.00
C PHE A 305 19.46 19.80 -0.41
N ASP A 306 20.78 19.96 -0.58
CA ASP A 306 21.44 19.94 -1.88
C ASP A 306 21.28 18.59 -2.58
N PHE A 307 21.24 17.50 -1.83
CA PHE A 307 20.91 16.18 -2.35
C PHE A 307 19.42 16.07 -2.70
N PHE A 308 18.52 16.47 -1.81
CA PHE A 308 17.09 16.37 -2.02
C PHE A 308 16.59 17.22 -3.20
N ASP A 309 17.14 18.41 -3.40
CA ASP A 309 16.76 19.32 -4.49
C ASP A 309 17.22 18.84 -5.90
N LYS A 310 18.08 17.82 -5.96
CA LYS A 310 18.40 17.14 -7.23
C LYS A 310 17.26 16.25 -7.71
N TRP A 311 16.27 16.00 -6.87
CA TRP A 311 15.16 15.10 -7.11
C TRP A 311 13.83 15.86 -7.10
N ARG A 312 12.86 15.31 -7.82
CA ARG A 312 11.51 15.86 -7.88
C ARG A 312 10.61 15.08 -6.94
N TRP A 313 10.19 15.70 -5.86
CA TRP A 313 9.33 15.12 -4.84
C TRP A 313 7.86 15.35 -5.17
N HIS A 314 7.06 14.28 -5.20
CA HIS A 314 5.62 14.38 -5.39
C HIS A 314 4.88 13.19 -4.75
N LEU A 315 3.63 13.42 -4.42
CA LEU A 315 2.77 12.42 -3.79
C LEU A 315 1.82 11.73 -4.80
N ASP A 316 1.85 12.12 -6.05
CA ASP A 316 1.02 11.57 -7.12
C ASP A 316 1.80 10.64 -8.06
N THR A 317 1.09 10.06 -9.02
CA THR A 317 1.63 9.13 -10.01
C THR A 317 1.98 9.80 -11.34
N ARG A 318 2.31 11.12 -11.33
CA ARG A 318 2.73 11.82 -12.55
C ARG A 318 4.09 11.33 -13.02
N ILE A 319 4.21 11.15 -14.33
CA ILE A 319 5.49 10.89 -14.98
C ILE A 319 6.05 12.22 -15.49
N SER A 320 7.30 12.50 -15.17
CA SER A 320 8.01 13.64 -15.70
C SER A 320 9.17 13.23 -16.63
N ALA A 321 9.55 14.17 -17.51
CA ALA A 321 10.67 13.99 -18.43
C ALA A 321 12.03 13.83 -17.71
N SER A 322 12.13 14.23 -16.43
CA SER A 322 13.41 14.29 -15.71
C SER A 322 13.95 12.92 -15.32
N GLY A 323 13.08 11.90 -15.17
CA GLY A 323 13.46 10.59 -14.65
C GLY A 323 14.07 10.63 -13.23
N LYS A 324 13.74 11.67 -12.45
CA LYS A 324 14.24 11.90 -11.08
C LYS A 324 13.09 12.05 -10.08
N ASP A 325 12.00 11.36 -10.34
CA ASP A 325 10.78 11.46 -9.55
C ASP A 325 10.84 10.56 -8.33
N ILE A 326 10.62 11.13 -7.13
CA ILE A 326 10.54 10.43 -5.86
C ILE A 326 9.12 10.50 -5.35
N ASN A 327 8.52 9.34 -5.16
CA ASN A 327 7.19 9.15 -4.58
C ASN A 327 7.24 8.21 -3.35
N PRO A 328 6.17 8.06 -2.57
CA PRO A 328 6.15 7.22 -1.38
C PRO A 328 6.46 5.73 -1.64
N ASP A 329 6.16 5.20 -2.82
CA ASP A 329 6.43 3.80 -3.15
C ASP A 329 7.95 3.55 -3.32
N VAL A 330 8.66 4.54 -3.88
CA VAL A 330 10.13 4.52 -4.00
C VAL A 330 10.81 4.47 -2.61
N LEU A 331 10.23 5.15 -1.60
CA LEU A 331 10.78 5.13 -0.24
C LEU A 331 10.85 3.72 0.36
N GLY A 332 9.81 2.91 0.21
CA GLY A 332 9.79 1.55 0.75
C GLY A 332 10.98 0.72 0.28
N TYR A 333 11.24 0.76 -1.03
CA TYR A 333 12.37 0.06 -1.60
C TYR A 333 13.74 0.61 -1.13
N ILE A 334 13.86 1.94 -1.00
CA ILE A 334 15.09 2.59 -0.52
C ILE A 334 15.42 2.07 0.88
N PHE A 335 14.45 2.08 1.78
CA PHE A 335 14.67 1.71 3.17
C PHE A 335 14.93 0.22 3.34
N GLU A 336 14.28 -0.63 2.58
CA GLU A 336 14.58 -2.05 2.59
C GLU A 336 15.97 -2.36 2.04
N GLN A 337 16.51 -1.55 1.14
CA GLN A 337 17.91 -1.64 0.71
C GLN A 337 18.90 -1.07 1.74
N TYR A 338 18.45 -0.14 2.59
CA TYR A 338 19.27 0.62 3.51
C TYR A 338 19.69 -0.16 4.78
N ILE A 339 18.87 -1.11 5.21
CA ILE A 339 19.16 -1.92 6.40
C ILE A 339 20.42 -2.76 6.17
N ASN A 340 21.54 -2.29 6.74
CA ASN A 340 22.89 -2.82 6.47
C ASN A 340 23.10 -4.29 6.87
N ASP A 341 22.33 -4.83 7.81
CA ASP A 341 22.52 -6.17 8.37
C ASP A 341 21.51 -7.22 7.82
N ARG A 342 20.97 -6.98 6.64
CA ARG A 342 19.93 -7.82 6.00
C ARG A 342 20.26 -9.30 5.96
N ALA A 343 21.47 -9.62 5.51
CA ALA A 343 21.88 -11.02 5.33
C ALA A 343 21.96 -11.76 6.66
N GLN A 344 22.34 -11.05 7.74
CA GLN A 344 22.40 -11.62 9.09
C GLN A 344 21.00 -11.77 9.71
N MET A 345 20.08 -10.86 9.40
CA MET A 345 18.69 -10.91 9.91
C MET A 345 17.73 -11.69 9.01
N GLY A 346 18.18 -12.17 7.86
CA GLY A 346 17.33 -12.89 6.91
C GLY A 346 16.24 -12.03 6.27
N ALA A 347 16.39 -10.70 6.32
CA ALA A 347 15.44 -9.77 5.76
C ALA A 347 15.65 -9.61 4.25
N TYR A 348 14.66 -9.98 3.44
CA TYR A 348 14.69 -9.86 2.00
C TYR A 348 13.52 -9.00 1.51
N TYR A 349 13.81 -8.15 0.52
CA TYR A 349 12.77 -7.38 -0.17
C TYR A 349 11.79 -8.32 -0.88
N THR A 350 10.52 -8.14 -0.60
CA THR A 350 9.45 -8.83 -1.31
C THR A 350 8.90 -7.90 -2.39
N LYS A 351 9.08 -8.28 -3.65
CA LYS A 351 8.60 -7.50 -4.79
C LYS A 351 7.07 -7.33 -4.74
N GLU A 352 6.61 -6.21 -5.27
CA GLU A 352 5.20 -5.82 -5.25
C GLU A 352 4.29 -6.86 -5.93
N ASP A 353 4.74 -7.50 -7.01
CA ASP A 353 4.02 -8.58 -7.70
C ASP A 353 3.75 -9.78 -6.79
N ILE A 354 4.71 -10.13 -5.92
CA ILE A 354 4.57 -11.24 -4.98
C ILE A 354 3.62 -10.87 -3.84
N THR A 355 3.77 -9.67 -3.25
CA THR A 355 2.91 -9.24 -2.15
C THR A 355 1.45 -9.06 -2.59
N GLU A 356 1.23 -8.54 -3.79
CA GLU A 356 -0.10 -8.45 -4.41
C GLU A 356 -0.70 -9.82 -4.71
N TYR A 357 0.09 -10.73 -5.30
CA TYR A 357 -0.36 -12.09 -5.59
C TYR A 357 -0.80 -12.83 -4.32
N ILE A 358 0.04 -12.81 -3.28
CA ILE A 358 -0.28 -13.45 -2.00
C ILE A 358 -1.48 -12.75 -1.35
N GLY A 359 -1.46 -11.42 -1.28
CA GLY A 359 -2.51 -10.62 -0.65
C GLY A 359 -3.90 -10.88 -1.26
N ARG A 360 -4.02 -10.80 -2.59
CA ARG A 360 -5.33 -11.01 -3.25
C ARG A 360 -5.85 -12.44 -3.07
N ASN A 361 -4.95 -13.43 -3.12
CA ASN A 361 -5.33 -14.85 -3.01
C ASN A 361 -5.60 -15.30 -1.56
N CYS A 362 -5.35 -14.44 -0.57
CA CYS A 362 -5.71 -14.66 0.83
C CYS A 362 -6.90 -13.78 1.26
N ILE A 363 -6.83 -12.47 0.96
CA ILE A 363 -7.81 -11.48 1.45
C ILE A 363 -9.16 -11.63 0.74
N LEU A 364 -9.16 -11.75 -0.59
CA LEU A 364 -10.41 -11.80 -1.35
C LEU A 364 -11.21 -13.08 -1.11
N PRO A 365 -10.61 -14.29 -1.07
CA PRO A 365 -11.33 -15.50 -0.69
C PRO A 365 -11.96 -15.38 0.71
N PHE A 366 -11.20 -14.88 1.68
CA PHE A 366 -11.71 -14.69 3.04
C PHE A 366 -12.95 -13.77 3.07
N LEU A 367 -12.88 -12.62 2.38
CA LEU A 367 -14.00 -11.68 2.29
C LEU A 367 -15.23 -12.32 1.63
N LEU A 368 -15.05 -13.04 0.51
CA LEU A 368 -16.12 -13.71 -0.21
C LEU A 368 -16.75 -14.81 0.64
N ASP A 369 -15.96 -15.62 1.37
CA ASP A 369 -16.46 -16.65 2.27
C ASP A 369 -17.24 -16.05 3.45
N LYS A 370 -16.76 -14.94 4.01
CA LYS A 370 -17.48 -14.21 5.06
C LYS A 370 -18.84 -13.69 4.58
N VAL A 371 -18.88 -13.14 3.37
CA VAL A 371 -20.12 -12.67 2.72
C VAL A 371 -21.03 -13.85 2.38
N ALA A 372 -20.48 -14.97 1.89
CA ALA A 372 -21.24 -16.19 1.60
C ALA A 372 -21.97 -16.70 2.84
N GLY A 373 -21.34 -16.66 4.02
CA GLY A 373 -21.97 -17.02 5.28
C GLY A 373 -23.22 -16.19 5.61
N ASN A 374 -23.22 -14.90 5.24
CA ASN A 374 -24.33 -13.96 5.48
C ASN A 374 -25.34 -13.89 4.31
N THR A 375 -24.93 -14.28 3.11
CA THR A 375 -25.77 -14.27 1.90
C THR A 375 -25.77 -15.63 1.19
N PRO A 376 -26.16 -16.73 1.85
CA PRO A 376 -26.00 -18.08 1.30
C PRO A 376 -26.80 -18.31 0.01
N LYS A 377 -27.86 -17.55 -0.23
CA LYS A 377 -28.65 -17.63 -1.49
C LYS A 377 -27.86 -17.15 -2.71
N ALA A 378 -27.03 -16.11 -2.56
CA ALA A 378 -26.20 -15.58 -3.65
C ALA A 378 -25.10 -16.56 -4.07
N PHE A 379 -24.57 -17.32 -3.11
CA PHE A 379 -23.53 -18.34 -3.30
C PHE A 379 -24.07 -19.78 -3.46
N ALA A 380 -25.38 -19.98 -3.54
CA ALA A 380 -25.94 -21.29 -3.86
C ALA A 380 -25.54 -21.72 -5.30
N PRO A 381 -25.52 -23.02 -5.66
CA PRO A 381 -25.06 -23.50 -6.97
C PRO A 381 -25.69 -22.87 -8.20
N LYS A 382 -26.88 -22.28 -8.06
CA LYS A 382 -27.59 -21.48 -9.08
C LYS A 382 -27.80 -20.02 -8.65
N GLY A 383 -27.04 -19.58 -7.67
CA GLY A 383 -27.08 -18.23 -7.17
C GLY A 383 -26.45 -17.22 -8.13
N GLU A 384 -26.66 -15.95 -7.86
CA GLU A 384 -26.19 -14.84 -8.70
C GLU A 384 -24.69 -14.90 -8.96
N VAL A 385 -23.89 -15.21 -7.93
CA VAL A 385 -22.43 -15.26 -7.97
C VAL A 385 -21.94 -16.23 -9.05
N TRP A 386 -22.37 -17.49 -8.98
CA TRP A 386 -21.94 -18.54 -9.91
C TRP A 386 -22.56 -18.42 -11.28
N THR A 387 -23.79 -17.91 -11.35
CA THR A 387 -24.45 -17.63 -12.64
C THR A 387 -23.68 -16.54 -13.41
N LYS A 388 -23.22 -15.49 -12.75
CA LYS A 388 -22.36 -14.46 -13.36
C LYS A 388 -21.03 -15.03 -13.87
N LEU A 389 -20.39 -15.90 -13.08
CA LEU A 389 -19.17 -16.58 -13.49
C LEU A 389 -19.42 -17.45 -14.72
N GLN A 390 -20.46 -18.29 -14.67
CA GLN A 390 -20.83 -19.18 -15.78
C GLN A 390 -21.07 -18.42 -17.11
N GLN A 391 -21.64 -17.22 -17.04
CA GLN A 391 -21.92 -16.38 -18.21
C GLN A 391 -20.74 -15.50 -18.64
N SER A 392 -19.64 -15.51 -17.91
CA SER A 392 -18.55 -14.57 -18.11
C SER A 392 -17.64 -14.85 -19.31
N GLY A 393 -17.69 -16.06 -19.89
CA GLY A 393 -16.79 -16.48 -20.94
C GLY A 393 -15.31 -16.35 -20.49
N HIS A 394 -14.52 -15.64 -21.27
CA HIS A 394 -13.08 -15.44 -21.03
C HIS A 394 -12.73 -14.38 -19.99
N ARG A 395 -13.71 -13.69 -19.40
CA ARG A 395 -13.50 -12.42 -18.66
C ARG A 395 -12.55 -12.52 -17.49
N TYR A 396 -12.56 -13.66 -16.77
CA TYR A 396 -11.78 -13.85 -15.56
C TYR A 396 -10.57 -14.80 -15.76
N ILE A 397 -10.29 -15.16 -17.01
CA ILE A 397 -9.05 -15.84 -17.38
C ILE A 397 -8.02 -14.76 -17.70
N PHE A 398 -6.81 -14.88 -17.14
CA PHE A 398 -5.74 -13.90 -17.39
C PHE A 398 -5.37 -13.84 -18.87
N ASP A 399 -5.07 -12.65 -19.36
CA ASP A 399 -4.76 -12.42 -20.77
C ASP A 399 -3.58 -13.28 -21.26
N ALA A 400 -2.57 -13.49 -20.42
CA ALA A 400 -1.45 -14.37 -20.75
C ALA A 400 -1.89 -15.83 -20.98
N VAL A 401 -2.90 -16.33 -20.29
CA VAL A 401 -3.43 -17.70 -20.50
C VAL A 401 -4.20 -17.78 -21.82
N LYS A 402 -4.89 -16.70 -22.20
CA LYS A 402 -5.71 -16.62 -23.43
C LYS A 402 -4.88 -16.32 -24.68
N GLN A 403 -3.61 -15.93 -24.57
CA GLN A 403 -2.80 -15.53 -25.72
C GLN A 403 -2.81 -16.59 -26.80
N GLY A 404 -3.25 -16.20 -28.01
CA GLY A 404 -3.39 -17.09 -29.19
C GLY A 404 -4.54 -18.11 -29.11
N TYR A 405 -5.40 -18.02 -28.09
CA TYR A 405 -6.61 -18.88 -27.99
C TYR A 405 -7.75 -18.32 -28.87
N SER A 406 -8.37 -19.23 -29.60
CA SER A 406 -9.66 -19.07 -30.25
C SER A 406 -10.39 -20.41 -30.19
N ASP A 407 -11.70 -20.42 -30.41
CA ASP A 407 -12.49 -21.67 -30.38
C ASP A 407 -12.01 -22.72 -31.40
N ASP A 408 -11.36 -22.27 -32.46
CA ASP A 408 -10.77 -23.08 -33.52
C ASP A 408 -9.23 -23.12 -33.50
N TRP A 409 -8.58 -22.80 -32.38
CA TRP A 409 -7.12 -22.70 -32.25
C TRP A 409 -6.38 -23.93 -32.78
N GLN A 410 -6.96 -25.13 -32.65
CA GLN A 410 -6.36 -26.37 -33.16
C GLN A 410 -6.28 -26.40 -34.69
N ALA A 411 -7.20 -25.72 -35.39
CA ALA A 411 -7.18 -25.59 -36.84
C ALA A 411 -6.18 -24.52 -37.33
N LEU A 412 -5.84 -23.56 -36.48
CA LEU A 412 -4.96 -22.42 -36.80
C LEU A 412 -3.47 -22.75 -36.64
N ILE A 413 -3.12 -23.74 -35.80
CA ILE A 413 -1.71 -24.14 -35.62
C ILE A 413 -1.20 -24.91 -36.83
N PRO A 414 0.13 -24.87 -37.12
CA PRO A 414 0.71 -25.59 -38.26
C PRO A 414 0.42 -27.10 -38.22
N GLU A 415 0.09 -27.66 -39.37
CA GLU A 415 -0.28 -29.08 -39.52
C GLU A 415 0.73 -30.06 -38.89
N HIS A 416 2.05 -29.79 -39.07
CA HIS A 416 3.11 -30.64 -38.51
C HIS A 416 3.14 -30.60 -36.96
N ILE A 417 2.63 -29.56 -36.35
CA ILE A 417 2.46 -29.45 -34.90
C ILE A 417 1.15 -30.12 -34.47
N ALA A 418 0.06 -29.87 -35.21
CA ALA A 418 -1.27 -30.43 -34.95
C ALA A 418 -1.28 -31.98 -34.95
N LEU A 419 -0.45 -32.62 -35.78
CA LEU A 419 -0.28 -34.05 -35.79
C LEU A 419 0.11 -34.66 -34.42
N GLY A 420 0.76 -33.89 -33.56
CA GLY A 420 1.14 -34.28 -32.21
C GLY A 420 0.04 -34.15 -31.15
N LEU A 421 -1.12 -33.61 -31.45
CA LEU A 421 -2.25 -33.45 -30.51
C LEU A 421 -2.93 -34.78 -30.18
N ASP A 422 -3.12 -35.64 -31.22
CA ASP A 422 -3.76 -36.95 -31.02
C ASP A 422 -2.80 -37.95 -30.36
N THR A 423 -3.00 -38.20 -29.08
CA THR A 423 -2.21 -39.09 -28.29
C THR A 423 -2.55 -40.57 -28.52
N THR A 424 -3.63 -40.89 -29.21
CA THR A 424 -4.07 -42.25 -29.46
C THR A 424 -3.34 -42.92 -30.63
N GLN A 425 -2.75 -42.11 -31.52
CA GLN A 425 -2.01 -42.57 -32.68
C GLN A 425 -0.59 -43.03 -32.32
N PRO A 426 -0.04 -44.07 -33.04
CA PRO A 426 1.31 -44.53 -32.79
C PRO A 426 2.37 -43.47 -33.14
N HIS A 427 3.59 -43.70 -32.71
CA HIS A 427 4.76 -42.85 -32.99
C HIS A 427 4.64 -41.42 -32.50
N LEU A 428 4.10 -41.22 -31.33
CA LEU A 428 3.84 -39.89 -30.74
C LEU A 428 5.12 -39.01 -30.65
N LEU A 429 6.27 -39.56 -30.32
CA LEU A 429 7.52 -38.83 -30.22
C LEU A 429 7.97 -38.26 -31.56
N GLU A 430 7.78 -39.03 -32.64
CA GLU A 430 8.12 -38.59 -34.00
C GLU A 430 7.18 -37.44 -34.44
N ARG A 431 5.90 -37.55 -34.13
CA ARG A 431 4.90 -36.52 -34.43
C ARG A 431 5.09 -35.24 -33.61
N ARG A 432 5.74 -35.35 -32.47
CA ARG A 432 6.06 -34.20 -31.58
C ARG A 432 7.51 -33.70 -31.71
N LYS A 433 8.27 -34.13 -32.77
CA LYS A 433 9.68 -33.76 -32.94
C LYS A 433 9.91 -32.25 -32.96
N ASP A 434 8.96 -31.47 -33.53
CA ASP A 434 9.06 -30.01 -33.68
C ASP A 434 8.44 -29.25 -32.51
N TRP A 435 7.88 -29.93 -31.50
CA TRP A 435 7.23 -29.26 -30.35
C TRP A 435 8.18 -28.48 -29.43
N ASN A 436 9.50 -28.76 -29.54
CA ASN A 436 10.49 -27.99 -28.79
C ASN A 436 11.08 -26.81 -29.60
N THR A 437 10.48 -26.45 -30.72
CA THR A 437 10.85 -25.27 -31.50
C THR A 437 10.03 -24.05 -31.00
N ARG A 438 10.61 -22.84 -31.23
CA ARG A 438 9.97 -21.58 -30.82
C ARG A 438 8.62 -21.42 -31.52
N THR A 439 7.62 -21.04 -30.74
CA THR A 439 6.29 -20.73 -31.27
C THR A 439 6.28 -19.30 -31.84
N PRO A 440 5.60 -19.07 -32.99
CA PRO A 440 5.39 -17.71 -33.54
C PRO A 440 4.60 -16.81 -32.60
N GLU A 441 4.88 -15.48 -32.66
CA GLU A 441 4.27 -14.47 -31.80
C GLU A 441 2.74 -14.46 -31.74
N PRO A 442 1.95 -14.70 -32.81
CA PRO A 442 0.49 -14.72 -32.72
C PRO A 442 -0.07 -15.74 -31.71
N PHE A 443 0.68 -16.83 -31.46
CA PHE A 443 0.25 -17.88 -30.51
C PHE A 443 0.98 -17.83 -29.18
N ALA A 444 2.23 -17.36 -29.17
CA ALA A 444 3.15 -17.51 -28.06
C ALA A 444 3.20 -16.34 -27.10
N LEU A 445 3.48 -16.64 -25.84
CA LEU A 445 4.13 -15.71 -24.92
C LEU A 445 5.63 -15.60 -25.26
N PRO A 446 6.33 -14.53 -24.84
CA PRO A 446 7.77 -14.40 -25.08
C PRO A 446 8.55 -15.64 -24.64
N THR A 447 9.39 -16.17 -25.52
CA THR A 447 10.23 -17.37 -25.29
C THR A 447 9.51 -18.73 -25.24
N GLU A 448 8.20 -18.82 -25.42
CA GLU A 448 7.46 -20.10 -25.45
C GLU A 448 7.87 -20.97 -26.65
N ILE A 449 7.87 -22.27 -26.40
CA ILE A 449 7.96 -23.32 -27.42
C ILE A 449 6.58 -23.97 -27.64
N TRP A 450 6.37 -24.62 -28.76
CA TRP A 450 5.08 -25.23 -29.12
C TRP A 450 4.46 -26.12 -28.05
N ARG A 451 5.27 -26.90 -27.34
CA ARG A 451 4.77 -27.77 -26.27
C ARG A 451 4.10 -26.92 -25.16
N GLU A 452 4.74 -25.84 -24.75
CA GLU A 452 4.24 -24.97 -23.69
C GLU A 452 2.99 -24.19 -24.16
N THR A 453 3.04 -23.69 -25.40
CA THR A 453 1.89 -23.01 -26.01
C THR A 453 0.67 -23.93 -26.10
N ILE A 454 0.84 -25.18 -26.56
CA ILE A 454 -0.28 -26.12 -26.66
C ILE A 454 -0.83 -26.46 -25.27
N GLU A 455 0.01 -26.72 -24.29
CA GLU A 455 -0.43 -27.00 -22.92
C GLU A 455 -1.22 -25.82 -22.35
N ARG A 456 -0.80 -24.58 -22.64
CA ARG A 456 -1.50 -23.37 -22.21
C ARG A 456 -2.84 -23.19 -22.92
N LEU A 457 -2.91 -23.40 -24.24
CA LEU A 457 -4.16 -23.32 -25.00
C LEU A 457 -5.16 -24.41 -24.56
N GLN A 458 -4.71 -25.65 -24.35
CA GLN A 458 -5.54 -26.73 -23.83
C GLN A 458 -6.06 -26.42 -22.43
N ARG A 459 -5.20 -25.84 -21.56
CA ARG A 459 -5.62 -25.40 -20.23
C ARG A 459 -6.66 -24.28 -20.30
N CYS A 460 -6.51 -23.33 -21.23
CA CYS A 460 -7.50 -22.27 -21.46
C CYS A 460 -8.86 -22.87 -21.84
N GLU A 461 -8.86 -23.81 -22.79
CA GLU A 461 -10.07 -24.53 -23.23
C GLU A 461 -10.74 -25.32 -22.10
N ASP A 462 -9.97 -26.04 -21.28
CA ASP A 462 -10.47 -26.78 -20.11
C ASP A 462 -11.11 -25.85 -19.08
N ILE A 463 -10.46 -24.74 -18.75
CA ILE A 463 -10.99 -23.74 -17.81
C ILE A 463 -12.30 -23.13 -18.34
N LEU A 464 -12.36 -22.77 -19.62
CA LEU A 464 -13.57 -22.26 -20.26
C LEU A 464 -14.71 -23.28 -20.22
N GLY A 465 -14.39 -24.55 -20.48
CA GLY A 465 -15.34 -25.66 -20.38
C GLY A 465 -15.91 -25.75 -18.97
N LYS A 466 -15.06 -25.72 -17.94
CA LYS A 466 -15.48 -25.76 -16.53
C LYS A 466 -16.31 -24.55 -16.12
N ILE A 467 -15.95 -23.34 -16.55
CA ILE A 467 -16.74 -22.12 -16.31
C ILE A 467 -18.13 -22.27 -16.92
N SER A 468 -18.21 -22.62 -18.22
CA SER A 468 -19.49 -22.70 -18.95
C SER A 468 -20.40 -23.80 -18.44
N GLN A 469 -19.84 -24.92 -17.96
CA GLN A 469 -20.59 -26.06 -17.40
C GLN A 469 -21.00 -25.82 -15.94
N GLY A 470 -20.49 -24.74 -15.30
CA GLY A 470 -20.75 -24.45 -13.87
C GLY A 470 -20.07 -25.38 -12.91
N GLU A 471 -18.94 -25.97 -13.33
CA GLU A 471 -18.10 -26.82 -12.45
C GLU A 471 -17.32 -26.00 -11.44
N ILE A 472 -17.06 -24.72 -11.75
CA ILE A 472 -16.43 -23.75 -10.84
C ILE A 472 -17.53 -23.10 -10.02
N HIS A 473 -17.64 -23.47 -8.74
CA HIS A 473 -18.72 -23.05 -7.85
C HIS A 473 -18.31 -22.89 -6.39
N GLU A 474 -17.01 -22.86 -6.11
CA GLU A 474 -16.43 -22.57 -4.82
C GLU A 474 -15.44 -21.41 -4.93
N VAL A 475 -15.33 -20.60 -3.86
CA VAL A 475 -14.39 -19.46 -3.85
C VAL A 475 -12.96 -19.94 -4.06
N ASN A 476 -12.59 -21.09 -3.48
CA ASN A 476 -11.26 -21.67 -3.61
C ASN A 476 -10.93 -22.14 -5.04
N ASP A 477 -11.93 -22.36 -5.90
CA ASP A 477 -11.72 -22.73 -7.30
C ASP A 477 -10.99 -21.61 -8.06
N PHE A 478 -11.19 -20.34 -7.70
CA PHE A 478 -10.44 -19.21 -8.28
C PHE A 478 -8.93 -19.36 -8.07
N ILE A 479 -8.51 -19.91 -6.93
CA ILE A 479 -7.11 -20.16 -6.63
C ILE A 479 -6.63 -21.40 -7.39
N THR A 480 -7.41 -22.47 -7.36
CA THR A 480 -7.10 -23.76 -8.00
C THR A 480 -6.87 -23.60 -9.51
N TYR A 481 -7.74 -22.84 -10.17
CA TYR A 481 -7.68 -22.60 -11.63
C TYR A 481 -6.93 -21.33 -12.01
N ASN A 482 -6.44 -20.57 -11.02
CA ASN A 482 -5.75 -19.31 -11.21
C ASN A 482 -6.59 -18.32 -12.03
N LEU A 483 -7.81 -18.05 -11.58
CA LEU A 483 -8.70 -17.06 -12.17
C LEU A 483 -8.49 -15.67 -11.53
N ASP A 484 -8.86 -14.62 -12.25
CA ASP A 484 -8.77 -13.23 -11.76
C ASP A 484 -9.89 -12.95 -10.73
N ILE A 485 -9.69 -13.44 -9.49
CA ILE A 485 -10.62 -13.26 -8.37
C ILE A 485 -10.82 -11.76 -8.04
N ARG A 486 -9.81 -10.92 -8.27
CA ARG A 486 -9.90 -9.47 -8.03
C ARG A 486 -10.91 -8.83 -8.97
N ARG A 487 -10.77 -9.11 -10.28
CA ARG A 487 -11.72 -8.61 -11.28
C ARG A 487 -13.12 -9.15 -11.04
N PHE A 488 -13.23 -10.43 -10.71
CA PHE A 488 -14.52 -11.04 -10.39
C PHE A 488 -15.20 -10.37 -9.19
N THR A 489 -14.49 -10.19 -8.08
CA THR A 489 -15.04 -9.54 -6.88
C THR A 489 -15.47 -8.10 -7.17
N GLN A 490 -14.67 -7.36 -7.93
CA GLN A 490 -14.99 -5.99 -8.33
C GLN A 490 -16.26 -5.94 -9.19
N ASP A 491 -16.34 -6.78 -10.24
CA ASP A 491 -17.49 -6.86 -11.12
C ASP A 491 -18.76 -7.32 -10.38
N LEU A 492 -18.60 -8.23 -9.43
CA LEU A 492 -19.71 -8.71 -8.61
C LEU A 492 -20.32 -7.58 -7.78
N LEU A 493 -19.50 -6.77 -7.14
CA LEU A 493 -19.94 -5.60 -6.36
C LEU A 493 -20.54 -4.51 -7.26
N GLU A 494 -19.94 -4.24 -8.41
CA GLU A 494 -20.40 -3.20 -9.34
C GLU A 494 -21.76 -3.53 -9.99
N GLN A 495 -22.07 -4.81 -10.19
CA GLN A 495 -23.21 -5.26 -10.97
C GLN A 495 -24.35 -5.88 -10.15
N THR A 496 -24.14 -6.12 -8.84
CA THR A 496 -25.21 -6.71 -8.03
C THR A 496 -26.37 -5.73 -7.82
N ASP A 497 -27.60 -6.22 -7.90
CA ASP A 497 -28.82 -5.48 -7.56
C ASP A 497 -29.28 -5.74 -6.12
N ASP A 498 -28.55 -6.61 -5.40
CA ASP A 498 -28.85 -6.92 -4.00
C ASP A 498 -28.13 -5.96 -3.04
N HIS A 499 -28.88 -5.03 -2.48
CA HIS A 499 -28.36 -4.09 -1.48
C HIS A 499 -27.87 -4.77 -0.20
N LEU A 500 -28.42 -5.93 0.18
CA LEU A 500 -27.96 -6.69 1.35
C LEU A 500 -26.57 -7.31 1.09
N PHE A 501 -26.31 -7.74 -0.15
CA PHE A 501 -24.99 -8.21 -0.53
C PHE A 501 -23.93 -7.11 -0.33
N VAL A 502 -24.22 -5.89 -0.80
CA VAL A 502 -23.32 -4.73 -0.63
C VAL A 502 -23.14 -4.38 0.86
N ALA A 503 -24.23 -4.42 1.65
CA ALA A 503 -24.17 -4.18 3.09
C ALA A 503 -23.26 -5.18 3.80
N HIS A 504 -23.44 -6.46 3.55
CA HIS A 504 -22.62 -7.53 4.15
C HIS A 504 -21.18 -7.47 3.71
N PHE A 505 -20.93 -7.13 2.43
CA PHE A 505 -19.56 -6.96 1.94
C PHE A 505 -18.87 -5.76 2.59
N TYR A 506 -19.53 -4.62 2.70
CA TYR A 506 -19.01 -3.43 3.38
C TYR A 506 -18.70 -3.72 4.85
N HIS A 507 -19.59 -4.47 5.52
CA HIS A 507 -19.39 -4.90 6.90
C HIS A 507 -18.19 -5.84 7.05
N ALA A 508 -18.03 -6.79 6.13
CA ALA A 508 -16.87 -7.68 6.10
C ALA A 508 -15.56 -6.90 5.89
N LEU A 509 -15.57 -5.88 4.99
CA LEU A 509 -14.44 -4.97 4.81
C LEU A 509 -14.08 -4.21 6.10
N GLN A 510 -15.08 -3.74 6.84
CA GLN A 510 -14.83 -3.01 8.10
C GLN A 510 -14.28 -3.89 9.23
N GLN A 511 -14.49 -5.18 9.17
CA GLN A 511 -14.17 -6.12 10.25
C GLN A 511 -12.90 -6.93 10.00
N VAL A 512 -12.52 -7.16 8.74
CA VAL A 512 -11.36 -8.01 8.43
C VAL A 512 -10.09 -7.46 9.05
N THR A 513 -9.37 -8.32 9.77
CA THR A 513 -8.08 -8.03 10.37
C THR A 513 -6.96 -8.75 9.64
N ILE A 514 -5.99 -7.99 9.12
CA ILE A 514 -4.87 -8.48 8.30
C ILE A 514 -3.58 -8.20 9.04
N LEU A 515 -2.84 -9.25 9.35
CA LEU A 515 -1.57 -9.18 10.06
C LEU A 515 -0.40 -9.55 9.17
N ASP A 516 0.67 -8.74 9.23
CA ASP A 516 2.01 -9.14 8.83
C ASP A 516 2.89 -9.25 10.08
N PRO A 517 3.25 -10.47 10.55
CA PRO A 517 4.01 -10.66 11.77
C PRO A 517 5.51 -10.38 11.62
N THR A 518 5.97 -10.01 10.42
CA THR A 518 7.37 -9.68 10.07
C THR A 518 7.39 -8.57 9.03
N CYS A 519 6.69 -7.46 9.34
CA CYS A 519 6.20 -6.53 8.33
C CYS A 519 7.28 -5.71 7.61
N GLY A 520 8.51 -5.62 8.14
CA GLY A 520 9.55 -4.80 7.55
C GLY A 520 9.07 -3.36 7.32
N SER A 521 9.35 -2.82 6.15
CA SER A 521 8.86 -1.51 5.71
C SER A 521 7.37 -1.49 5.26
N GLY A 522 6.61 -2.56 5.52
CA GLY A 522 5.17 -2.64 5.29
C GLY A 522 4.75 -3.07 3.88
N ALA A 523 5.56 -3.83 3.14
CA ALA A 523 5.25 -4.21 1.76
C ALA A 523 3.91 -4.96 1.63
N PHE A 524 3.64 -5.94 2.50
CA PHE A 524 2.36 -6.67 2.52
C PHE A 524 1.19 -5.80 3.03
N LEU A 525 1.44 -4.89 3.97
CA LEU A 525 0.42 -3.93 4.44
C LEU A 525 -0.02 -3.00 3.33
N PHE A 526 0.93 -2.57 2.49
CA PHE A 526 0.62 -1.77 1.29
C PHE A 526 -0.16 -2.57 0.24
N ALA A 527 0.21 -3.81 0.00
CA ALA A 527 -0.54 -4.68 -0.90
C ALA A 527 -1.98 -4.87 -0.41
N ALA A 528 -2.17 -5.12 0.89
CA ALA A 528 -3.50 -5.21 1.50
C ALA A 528 -4.30 -3.91 1.34
N LEU A 529 -3.68 -2.75 1.59
CA LEU A 529 -4.30 -1.43 1.39
C LEU A 529 -4.77 -1.26 -0.07
N ASN A 530 -3.91 -1.58 -1.04
CA ASN A 530 -4.22 -1.47 -2.46
C ASN A 530 -5.32 -2.46 -2.93
N ILE A 531 -5.50 -3.58 -2.23
CA ILE A 531 -6.58 -4.54 -2.50
C ILE A 531 -7.91 -4.05 -1.91
N LEU A 532 -7.89 -3.53 -0.69
CA LEU A 532 -9.11 -3.10 0.03
C LEU A 532 -9.66 -1.77 -0.49
N GLU A 533 -8.79 -0.81 -0.85
CA GLU A 533 -9.18 0.54 -1.30
C GLU A 533 -10.28 0.53 -2.37
N PRO A 534 -10.12 -0.14 -3.54
CA PRO A 534 -11.13 -0.13 -4.59
C PRO A 534 -12.43 -0.82 -4.18
N LEU A 535 -12.38 -1.77 -3.25
CA LEU A 535 -13.56 -2.45 -2.73
C LEU A 535 -14.38 -1.53 -1.82
N TYR A 536 -13.73 -0.79 -0.91
CA TYR A 536 -14.39 0.26 -0.12
C TYR A 536 -15.04 1.31 -1.01
N GLU A 537 -14.29 1.81 -2.00
CA GLU A 537 -14.77 2.82 -2.95
C GLU A 537 -16.01 2.34 -3.70
N THR A 538 -15.97 1.10 -4.19
CA THR A 538 -17.11 0.51 -4.92
C THR A 538 -18.32 0.30 -4.00
N CYS A 539 -18.12 -0.21 -2.78
CA CYS A 539 -19.21 -0.35 -1.81
C CYS A 539 -19.87 0.99 -1.51
N ILE A 540 -19.09 2.05 -1.24
CA ILE A 540 -19.61 3.39 -0.96
C ILE A 540 -20.39 3.92 -2.16
N SER A 541 -19.85 3.82 -3.37
CA SER A 541 -20.55 4.26 -4.60
C SER A 541 -21.84 3.49 -4.82
N ARG A 542 -21.86 2.18 -4.56
CA ARG A 542 -23.10 1.38 -4.66
C ARG A 542 -24.11 1.73 -3.58
N MET A 543 -23.67 2.00 -2.34
CA MET A 543 -24.55 2.45 -1.27
C MET A 543 -25.22 3.80 -1.64
N GLU A 544 -24.47 4.74 -2.22
CA GLU A 544 -25.02 6.00 -2.73
C GLU A 544 -26.09 5.78 -3.80
N GLU A 545 -25.85 4.89 -4.77
CA GLU A 545 -26.80 4.57 -5.81
C GLU A 545 -28.09 3.93 -5.27
N PHE A 546 -27.98 3.01 -4.30
CA PHE A 546 -29.15 2.43 -3.66
C PHE A 546 -29.90 3.47 -2.83
N ASN A 547 -29.22 4.36 -2.13
CA ASN A 547 -29.82 5.45 -1.36
C ASN A 547 -30.54 6.46 -2.26
N GLN A 548 -30.00 6.80 -3.44
CA GLN A 548 -30.67 7.65 -4.43
C GLN A 548 -32.00 7.05 -4.91
N LYS A 549 -32.06 5.72 -5.08
CA LYS A 549 -33.27 4.99 -5.47
C LYS A 549 -34.25 4.83 -4.30
N ASN A 550 -33.72 4.63 -3.09
CA ASN A 550 -34.49 4.50 -1.85
C ASN A 550 -33.72 5.16 -0.68
N PRO A 551 -34.12 6.37 -0.25
CA PRO A 551 -33.44 7.14 0.79
C PRO A 551 -33.36 6.52 2.18
N HIS A 552 -34.02 5.39 2.40
CA HIS A 552 -33.94 4.65 3.67
C HIS A 552 -32.76 3.66 3.70
N LEU A 553 -32.23 3.27 2.52
CA LEU A 553 -31.11 2.34 2.45
C LEU A 553 -29.79 3.08 2.71
N PHE A 554 -28.94 2.51 3.54
CA PHE A 554 -27.59 3.02 3.86
C PHE A 554 -27.55 4.46 4.40
N LYS A 555 -28.67 4.93 4.99
CA LYS A 555 -28.78 6.31 5.46
C LYS A 555 -27.79 6.62 6.57
N GLU A 556 -27.58 5.70 7.50
CA GLU A 556 -26.69 5.89 8.65
C GLU A 556 -25.24 5.84 8.23
N GLU A 557 -24.84 4.86 7.41
CA GLU A 557 -23.49 4.69 6.90
C GLU A 557 -23.07 5.89 6.05
N LEU A 558 -23.92 6.32 5.12
CA LEU A 558 -23.63 7.49 4.27
C LEU A 558 -23.66 8.80 5.05
N ALA A 559 -24.51 8.93 6.05
CA ALA A 559 -24.51 10.10 6.95
C ALA A 559 -23.22 10.17 7.77
N GLU A 560 -22.72 9.04 8.27
CA GLU A 560 -21.45 8.96 8.97
C GLU A 560 -20.30 9.41 8.06
N ILE A 561 -20.24 8.88 6.83
CA ILE A 561 -19.22 9.24 5.84
C ILE A 561 -19.32 10.73 5.48
N ALA A 562 -20.53 11.23 5.18
CA ALA A 562 -20.75 12.62 4.80
C ALA A 562 -20.47 13.62 5.92
N GLN A 563 -20.80 13.28 7.17
CA GLN A 563 -20.50 14.14 8.32
C GLN A 563 -19.01 14.22 8.58
N LYS A 564 -18.31 13.08 8.52
CA LYS A 564 -16.89 12.98 8.87
C LYS A 564 -15.96 13.49 7.77
N TYR A 565 -16.34 13.38 6.48
CA TYR A 565 -15.38 13.57 5.38
C TYR A 565 -16.01 14.20 4.13
N ARG A 566 -16.78 15.27 4.32
CA ARG A 566 -17.52 15.99 3.25
C ARG A 566 -16.73 16.29 1.97
N SER A 567 -15.42 16.44 2.07
CA SER A 567 -14.56 16.84 0.96
C SER A 567 -13.63 15.74 0.46
N ASN A 568 -13.46 14.60 1.18
CA ASN A 568 -12.45 13.61 0.80
C ASN A 568 -12.77 12.17 1.25
N ILE A 569 -13.60 11.49 0.47
CA ILE A 569 -13.95 10.08 0.67
C ILE A 569 -12.69 9.19 0.69
N GLN A 570 -11.69 9.51 -0.10
CA GLN A 570 -10.46 8.74 -0.21
C GLN A 570 -9.65 8.76 1.10
N TYR A 571 -9.60 9.92 1.76
CA TYR A 571 -8.99 10.03 3.08
C TYR A 571 -9.71 9.15 4.11
N PHE A 572 -11.04 9.15 4.09
CA PHE A 572 -11.86 8.26 4.93
C PHE A 572 -11.55 6.78 4.67
N ILE A 573 -11.46 6.38 3.41
CA ILE A 573 -11.16 5.00 3.03
C ILE A 573 -9.78 4.59 3.58
N TYR A 574 -8.73 5.39 3.34
CA TYR A 574 -7.40 5.08 3.86
C TYR A 574 -7.35 5.04 5.39
N LYS A 575 -7.97 6.03 6.07
CA LYS A 575 -8.06 6.05 7.53
C LYS A 575 -8.77 4.79 8.05
N SER A 576 -9.87 4.39 7.43
CA SER A 576 -10.61 3.19 7.80
C SER A 576 -9.79 1.92 7.63
N ILE A 577 -9.12 1.75 6.48
CA ILE A 577 -8.26 0.59 6.21
C ILE A 577 -7.12 0.52 7.22
N ILE A 578 -6.39 1.62 7.41
CA ILE A 578 -5.21 1.67 8.28
C ILE A 578 -5.58 1.37 9.73
N LEU A 579 -6.68 1.95 10.24
CA LEU A 579 -7.07 1.78 11.64
C LEU A 579 -7.80 0.46 11.94
N ARG A 580 -8.54 -0.07 10.97
CA ARG A 580 -9.40 -1.23 11.20
C ARG A 580 -8.79 -2.54 10.71
N ASN A 581 -8.06 -2.49 9.60
CA ASN A 581 -7.70 -3.69 8.86
C ASN A 581 -6.23 -4.07 8.96
N LEU A 582 -5.31 -3.08 9.10
CA LEU A 582 -3.87 -3.34 8.97
C LEU A 582 -3.18 -3.44 10.31
N TYR A 583 -2.46 -4.55 10.51
CA TYR A 583 -1.65 -4.81 11.70
C TYR A 583 -0.29 -5.36 11.29
N GLY A 584 0.76 -4.90 11.98
CA GLY A 584 2.12 -5.31 11.65
C GLY A 584 3.03 -5.37 12.87
N VAL A 585 3.95 -6.32 12.86
CA VAL A 585 5.00 -6.43 13.88
C VAL A 585 6.34 -6.62 13.18
N ASP A 586 7.36 -5.90 13.62
CA ASP A 586 8.74 -6.13 13.20
C ASP A 586 9.71 -5.92 14.36
N ILE A 587 10.82 -6.64 14.35
CA ILE A 587 11.84 -6.51 15.37
C ILE A 587 12.65 -5.22 15.22
N MET A 588 12.65 -4.63 14.04
CA MET A 588 13.41 -3.42 13.72
C MET A 588 12.53 -2.18 13.86
N VAL A 589 12.92 -1.31 14.80
CA VAL A 589 12.22 -0.04 15.03
C VAL A 589 12.17 0.83 13.78
N GLU A 590 13.29 0.91 13.05
CA GLU A 590 13.40 1.71 11.83
C GLU A 590 12.46 1.23 10.73
N ALA A 591 12.29 -0.09 10.59
CA ALA A 591 11.38 -0.66 9.62
C ALA A 591 9.92 -0.30 9.95
N VAL A 592 9.54 -0.39 11.22
CA VAL A 592 8.22 0.00 11.73
C VAL A 592 7.93 1.48 11.46
N GLU A 593 8.88 2.36 11.76
CA GLU A 593 8.72 3.81 11.52
C GLU A 593 8.56 4.14 10.03
N ILE A 594 9.25 3.43 9.16
CA ILE A 594 9.11 3.58 7.71
C ILE A 594 7.75 3.08 7.23
N ALA A 595 7.29 1.94 7.74
CA ALA A 595 5.95 1.42 7.41
C ALA A 595 4.87 2.45 7.77
N LYS A 596 4.95 3.06 8.96
CA LYS A 596 4.05 4.14 9.40
C LYS A 596 4.16 5.36 8.49
N LEU A 597 5.38 5.84 8.21
CA LEU A 597 5.64 6.98 7.33
C LEU A 597 4.96 6.81 5.97
N ARG A 598 5.15 5.66 5.33
CA ARG A 598 4.57 5.37 4.01
C ARG A 598 3.04 5.40 4.05
N LEU A 599 2.41 4.83 5.08
CA LEU A 599 0.95 4.85 5.25
C LEU A 599 0.43 6.28 5.43
N PHE A 600 1.12 7.11 6.21
CA PHE A 600 0.76 8.52 6.38
C PHE A 600 0.89 9.32 5.08
N LEU A 601 1.95 9.10 4.32
CA LEU A 601 2.12 9.74 3.01
C LEU A 601 1.01 9.37 2.02
N LYS A 602 0.50 8.14 2.07
CA LYS A 602 -0.68 7.73 1.28
C LYS A 602 -1.92 8.55 1.64
N MET A 603 -2.14 8.82 2.92
CA MET A 603 -3.28 9.64 3.37
C MET A 603 -3.12 11.09 2.94
N VAL A 604 -1.95 11.68 3.13
CA VAL A 604 -1.68 13.08 2.75
C VAL A 604 -1.73 13.27 1.22
N ALA A 605 -1.37 12.24 0.46
CA ALA A 605 -1.37 12.30 -1.00
C ALA A 605 -2.72 12.69 -1.62
N VAL A 606 -3.82 12.33 -0.98
CA VAL A 606 -5.18 12.56 -1.49
C VAL A 606 -5.80 13.87 -1.01
N VAL A 607 -5.12 14.63 -0.15
CA VAL A 607 -5.60 15.92 0.35
C VAL A 607 -4.91 17.05 -0.40
N GLU A 608 -5.67 18.06 -0.83
CA GLU A 608 -5.13 19.28 -1.40
C GLU A 608 -5.10 20.39 -0.32
N ALA A 609 -3.98 21.11 -0.23
CA ALA A 609 -3.82 22.17 0.77
C ALA A 609 -4.75 23.36 0.49
N ASP A 610 -5.65 23.68 1.42
CA ASP A 610 -6.53 24.83 1.37
C ASP A 610 -6.28 25.79 2.54
N ARG A 611 -5.69 26.96 2.26
CA ARG A 611 -5.42 27.99 3.29
C ARG A 611 -6.66 28.53 3.99
N ARG A 612 -7.86 28.35 3.41
CA ARG A 612 -9.13 28.85 3.98
C ARG A 612 -9.76 27.83 4.91
N ALA A 613 -9.42 26.55 4.73
CA ALA A 613 -9.93 25.48 5.56
C ALA A 613 -9.20 25.40 6.92
N PRO A 614 -9.86 24.95 7.98
CA PRO A 614 -9.19 24.57 9.23
C PRO A 614 -8.09 23.55 8.94
N ASN A 615 -6.96 23.65 9.63
CA ASN A 615 -5.81 22.78 9.48
C ASN A 615 -5.36 22.58 8.01
N LEU A 616 -5.52 23.60 7.16
CA LEU A 616 -5.22 23.56 5.72
C LEU A 616 -6.01 22.47 4.94
N GLY A 617 -7.14 22.01 5.45
CA GLY A 617 -7.95 20.95 4.86
C GLY A 617 -7.47 19.54 5.18
N LEU A 618 -6.43 19.38 5.99
CA LEU A 618 -5.91 18.09 6.42
C LEU A 618 -6.55 17.68 7.75
N ASP A 619 -7.21 16.52 7.77
CA ASP A 619 -7.57 15.90 9.05
C ASP A 619 -6.31 15.37 9.74
N PRO A 620 -6.24 15.42 11.08
CA PRO A 620 -5.12 14.84 11.80
C PRO A 620 -4.87 13.37 11.42
N LEU A 621 -3.61 13.01 11.26
CA LEU A 621 -3.22 11.63 10.97
C LEU A 621 -3.63 10.72 12.14
N PRO A 622 -4.10 9.50 11.88
CA PRO A 622 -4.43 8.58 12.95
C PRO A 622 -3.17 8.13 13.69
N ASP A 623 -3.31 7.86 14.97
CA ASP A 623 -2.27 7.16 15.72
C ASP A 623 -2.34 5.67 15.43
N ILE A 624 -1.28 5.13 14.84
CA ILE A 624 -1.16 3.72 14.45
C ILE A 624 -0.12 2.96 15.26
N ASP A 625 0.32 3.53 16.39
CA ASP A 625 1.30 2.91 17.27
C ASP A 625 0.80 1.58 17.88
N PHE A 626 -0.52 1.42 17.97
CA PHE A 626 -1.14 0.17 18.43
C PHE A 626 -1.47 -0.80 17.30
N ASN A 627 -1.34 -0.40 16.05
CA ASN A 627 -1.56 -1.24 14.87
C ASN A 627 -0.24 -1.81 14.34
N ILE A 628 0.80 -0.96 14.26
CA ILE A 628 2.12 -1.34 13.73
C ILE A 628 3.15 -1.15 14.82
N ARG A 629 3.73 -2.25 15.29
CA ARG A 629 4.46 -2.32 16.54
C ARG A 629 5.85 -2.89 16.37
N CYS A 630 6.75 -2.50 17.26
CA CYS A 630 8.10 -3.08 17.34
C CYS A 630 8.13 -4.20 18.37
N GLY A 631 8.74 -5.33 18.02
CA GLY A 631 8.95 -6.44 18.92
C GLY A 631 9.32 -7.74 18.22
N ASN A 632 9.82 -8.70 19.00
CA ASN A 632 10.21 -10.00 18.48
C ASN A 632 9.01 -10.95 18.40
N THR A 633 8.55 -11.22 17.22
CA THR A 633 7.43 -12.13 16.91
C THR A 633 7.54 -13.50 17.57
N LEU A 634 8.76 -13.96 17.84
CA LEU A 634 9.02 -15.30 18.38
C LEU A 634 9.15 -15.33 19.90
N VAL A 635 9.32 -14.18 20.55
CA VAL A 635 9.56 -14.06 21.99
C VAL A 635 8.38 -13.41 22.68
N GLY A 636 7.85 -14.01 23.70
CA GLY A 636 6.66 -13.55 24.42
C GLY A 636 5.53 -14.58 24.41
N TYR A 637 4.42 -14.27 25.04
CA TYR A 637 3.26 -15.15 25.10
C TYR A 637 2.29 -14.86 23.94
N ALA A 638 1.93 -15.91 23.16
CA ALA A 638 1.00 -15.78 22.04
C ALA A 638 -0.45 -15.89 22.47
N SER A 639 -0.74 -16.65 23.51
CA SER A 639 -2.09 -16.94 23.98
C SER A 639 -2.21 -16.96 25.51
N GLU A 640 -3.44 -16.79 26.00
CA GLU A 640 -3.75 -16.94 27.43
C GLU A 640 -3.32 -18.32 27.96
N LYS A 641 -3.47 -19.38 27.15
CA LYS A 641 -3.05 -20.74 27.51
C LYS A 641 -1.56 -20.82 27.82
N GLU A 642 -0.74 -20.15 27.04
CA GLU A 642 0.72 -20.12 27.28
C GLU A 642 1.05 -19.44 28.60
N VAL A 643 0.37 -18.32 28.91
CA VAL A 643 0.53 -17.61 30.17
C VAL A 643 0.12 -18.50 31.34
N VAL A 644 -1.08 -19.06 31.29
CA VAL A 644 -1.61 -19.95 32.35
C VAL A 644 -0.70 -21.17 32.57
N ASN A 645 -0.23 -21.79 31.51
CA ASN A 645 0.71 -22.92 31.59
C ASN A 645 2.06 -22.49 32.19
N ALA A 646 2.45 -21.25 31.97
CA ALA A 646 3.63 -20.67 32.56
C ALA A 646 3.53 -20.56 34.09
N TYR A 647 2.35 -20.34 34.63
CA TYR A 647 2.08 -20.22 36.09
C TYR A 647 1.63 -21.55 36.73
N SER A 648 1.44 -22.62 35.98
CA SER A 648 0.82 -23.88 36.47
C SER A 648 1.70 -24.74 37.39
N SER A 649 2.94 -24.35 37.66
CA SER A 649 3.81 -25.06 38.59
C SER A 649 3.38 -24.94 40.10
N GLU A 650 2.50 -23.96 40.43
CA GLU A 650 1.92 -23.75 41.74
C GLU A 650 0.42 -23.56 41.66
N LEU A 651 -0.35 -24.62 41.98
CA LEU A 651 -1.80 -24.73 41.74
C LEU A 651 -2.65 -23.60 42.36
N PHE A 652 -2.23 -23.00 43.48
CA PHE A 652 -2.95 -21.93 44.18
C PHE A 652 -2.61 -20.53 43.63
N THR A 653 -1.41 -20.32 43.13
CA THR A 653 -0.98 -19.06 42.57
C THR A 653 -1.52 -18.85 41.12
N ALA A 654 -1.69 -19.95 40.38
CA ALA A 654 -2.20 -19.92 39.01
C ALA A 654 -3.64 -19.38 38.92
N ALA A 655 -4.54 -19.76 39.87
CA ALA A 655 -5.93 -19.30 39.83
C ALA A 655 -6.07 -17.81 40.18
N ALA A 656 -5.36 -17.35 41.21
CA ALA A 656 -5.36 -15.94 41.61
C ALA A 656 -4.72 -15.05 40.55
N PHE A 657 -3.65 -15.52 39.90
CA PHE A 657 -3.02 -14.80 38.80
C PHE A 657 -3.95 -14.70 37.58
N ARG A 658 -4.64 -15.78 37.25
CA ARG A 658 -5.62 -15.79 36.15
C ARG A 658 -6.73 -14.76 36.36
N GLU A 659 -7.30 -14.70 37.57
CA GLU A 659 -8.32 -13.71 37.90
C GLU A 659 -7.78 -12.27 37.79
N GLN A 660 -6.57 -12.03 38.31
CA GLN A 660 -5.91 -10.73 38.19
C GLN A 660 -5.63 -10.37 36.74
N MET A 661 -5.15 -11.31 35.95
CA MET A 661 -4.88 -11.13 34.52
C MET A 661 -6.14 -10.78 33.73
N GLU A 662 -7.26 -11.51 33.96
CA GLU A 662 -8.53 -11.20 33.32
C GLU A 662 -9.03 -9.79 33.65
N VAL A 663 -8.85 -9.36 34.90
CA VAL A 663 -9.20 -8.00 35.35
C VAL A 663 -8.36 -6.95 34.62
N GLU A 664 -7.03 -7.13 34.56
CA GLU A 664 -6.14 -6.16 33.91
C GLU A 664 -6.37 -6.13 32.40
N MET A 665 -6.56 -7.28 31.76
CA MET A 665 -6.86 -7.35 30.33
C MET A 665 -8.20 -6.72 29.98
N THR A 666 -9.20 -6.86 30.85
CA THR A 666 -10.49 -6.16 30.67
C THR A 666 -10.31 -4.63 30.73
N LYS A 667 -9.44 -4.14 31.59
CA LYS A 667 -9.12 -2.70 31.66
C LYS A 667 -8.39 -2.22 30.41
N VAL A 668 -7.40 -3.00 29.91
CA VAL A 668 -6.70 -2.71 28.67
C VAL A 668 -7.68 -2.68 27.48
N ALA A 669 -8.56 -3.68 27.38
CA ALA A 669 -9.56 -3.74 26.33
C ALA A 669 -10.48 -2.52 26.31
N LYS A 670 -10.98 -2.10 27.48
CA LYS A 670 -11.83 -0.89 27.62
C LYS A 670 -11.07 0.38 27.23
N ALA A 671 -9.82 0.51 27.65
CA ALA A 671 -8.97 1.65 27.28
C ALA A 671 -8.75 1.69 25.77
N TYR A 672 -8.50 0.54 25.13
CA TYR A 672 -8.32 0.43 23.68
C TYR A 672 -9.61 0.77 22.92
N GLU A 673 -10.77 0.27 23.35
CA GLU A 673 -12.06 0.63 22.74
C GLU A 673 -12.37 2.11 22.87
N HIS A 674 -12.07 2.70 24.02
CA HIS A 674 -12.23 4.13 24.24
C HIS A 674 -11.35 4.94 23.30
N PHE A 675 -10.05 4.64 23.25
CA PHE A 675 -9.09 5.25 22.36
C PHE A 675 -9.49 5.13 20.88
N ARG A 676 -9.84 3.91 20.43
CA ARG A 676 -10.28 3.65 19.05
C ARG A 676 -11.54 4.43 18.70
N ARG A 677 -12.51 4.51 19.61
CA ARG A 677 -13.74 5.28 19.40
C ARG A 677 -13.44 6.76 19.19
N ILE A 678 -12.54 7.34 19.98
CA ILE A 678 -12.13 8.74 19.82
C ILE A 678 -11.47 8.95 18.47
N GLN A 679 -10.55 8.07 18.04
CA GLN A 679 -9.88 8.19 16.73
C GLN A 679 -10.85 8.13 15.54
N LEU A 680 -11.92 7.38 15.66
CA LEU A 680 -12.94 7.24 14.62
C LEU A 680 -14.02 8.32 14.71
N SER A 681 -14.05 9.12 15.77
CA SER A 681 -15.00 10.25 15.95
C SER A 681 -14.48 11.51 15.25
N GLN A 682 -15.40 12.46 14.99
CA GLN A 682 -15.06 13.75 14.33
C GLN A 682 -14.59 14.84 15.30
N HIS A 683 -15.00 14.76 16.54
CA HIS A 683 -14.70 15.73 17.55
C HIS A 683 -13.59 15.16 18.43
N GLU A 684 -12.37 15.27 17.92
CA GLU A 684 -11.21 15.03 18.75
C GLU A 684 -11.07 16.20 19.73
N ASP A 685 -11.61 16.02 20.94
CA ASP A 685 -11.06 16.73 22.07
C ASP A 685 -9.64 16.20 22.24
N MET A 686 -8.67 17.00 21.83
CA MET A 686 -7.25 16.61 21.84
C MET A 686 -6.77 16.27 23.24
N ALA A 687 -7.36 16.85 24.28
CA ALA A 687 -7.04 16.50 25.65
C ALA A 687 -7.55 15.09 25.97
N GLU A 688 -8.79 14.77 25.60
CA GLU A 688 -9.38 13.43 25.76
C GLU A 688 -8.63 12.37 24.96
N PHE A 689 -8.23 12.70 23.72
CA PHE A 689 -7.41 11.80 22.88
C PHE A 689 -6.06 11.48 23.52
N LYS A 690 -5.36 12.50 23.98
CA LYS A 690 -4.05 12.33 24.61
C LYS A 690 -4.15 11.55 25.92
N GLU A 691 -5.16 11.86 26.74
CA GLU A 691 -5.43 11.15 27.98
C GLU A 691 -5.74 9.67 27.72
N ALA A 692 -6.60 9.38 26.73
CA ALA A 692 -6.94 8.00 26.35
C ALA A 692 -5.74 7.22 25.82
N LYS A 693 -4.86 7.87 25.05
CA LYS A 693 -3.60 7.27 24.56
C LYS A 693 -2.65 6.96 25.72
N GLU A 694 -2.45 7.91 26.62
CA GLU A 694 -1.57 7.75 27.79
C GLU A 694 -2.11 6.66 28.75
N GLU A 695 -3.43 6.63 28.98
CA GLU A 695 -4.06 5.59 29.78
C GLU A 695 -3.83 4.20 29.17
N LEU A 696 -4.09 4.04 27.88
CA LEU A 696 -3.88 2.76 27.19
C LEU A 696 -2.41 2.33 27.24
N HIS A 697 -1.51 3.25 26.93
CA HIS A 697 -0.08 2.98 26.97
C HIS A 697 0.42 2.57 28.36
N THR A 698 -0.03 3.28 29.40
CA THR A 698 0.36 3.00 30.79
C THR A 698 -0.14 1.63 31.26
N ARG A 699 -1.40 1.30 30.94
CA ARG A 699 -1.98 0.00 31.33
C ARG A 699 -1.27 -1.15 30.60
N LEU A 700 -1.07 -0.99 29.31
CA LEU A 700 -0.42 -2.01 28.49
C LEU A 700 1.04 -2.21 28.89
N SER A 701 1.81 -1.15 29.05
CA SER A 701 3.22 -1.23 29.46
C SER A 701 3.39 -1.85 30.85
N THR A 702 2.53 -1.51 31.80
CA THR A 702 2.55 -2.10 33.14
C THR A 702 2.31 -3.61 33.09
N PHE A 703 1.34 -4.04 32.30
CA PHE A 703 1.02 -5.46 32.16
C PHE A 703 2.12 -6.22 31.39
N THR A 704 2.63 -5.67 30.30
CA THR A 704 3.74 -6.24 29.53
C THR A 704 5.00 -6.38 30.37
N GLU A 705 5.30 -5.39 31.23
CA GLU A 705 6.43 -5.45 32.16
C GLU A 705 6.31 -6.61 33.15
N GLN A 706 5.13 -6.85 33.72
CA GLN A 706 4.87 -7.99 34.59
C GLN A 706 5.14 -9.33 33.89
N LEU A 707 4.69 -9.45 32.62
CA LEU A 707 4.93 -10.64 31.81
C LEU A 707 6.41 -10.84 31.47
N ASN A 708 7.14 -9.75 31.17
CA ASN A 708 8.57 -9.77 30.90
C ASN A 708 9.37 -10.23 32.12
N GLN A 709 9.11 -9.65 33.29
CA GLN A 709 9.77 -10.01 34.54
C GLN A 709 9.56 -11.47 34.89
N GLN A 710 8.36 -11.97 34.69
CA GLN A 710 8.05 -13.36 34.91
C GLN A 710 8.79 -14.29 33.95
N MET A 711 8.83 -13.93 32.66
CA MET A 711 9.51 -14.70 31.64
C MET A 711 11.03 -14.80 31.97
N PHE A 712 11.62 -13.67 32.36
CA PHE A 712 13.02 -13.59 32.77
C PHE A 712 13.29 -14.40 34.04
N SER A 713 12.47 -14.27 35.09
CA SER A 713 12.60 -15.02 36.34
C SER A 713 12.57 -16.54 36.15
N ARG A 714 11.74 -17.02 35.22
CA ARG A 714 11.71 -18.45 34.86
C ARG A 714 13.00 -18.90 34.14
N GLN A 715 13.59 -18.05 33.36
CA GLN A 715 14.84 -18.34 32.65
C GLN A 715 16.00 -18.43 33.61
N LEU A 716 15.98 -17.62 34.70
CA LEU A 716 17.00 -17.66 35.77
C LEU A 716 16.98 -18.97 36.55
N GLY A 717 15.88 -19.76 36.52
CA GLY A 717 15.85 -21.08 37.17
C GLY A 717 16.00 -21.04 38.69
N GLY A 718 15.76 -19.89 39.34
CA GLY A 718 15.91 -19.68 40.78
C GLY A 718 17.16 -18.90 41.20
N GLU A 719 17.95 -18.39 40.26
CA GLU A 719 19.00 -17.43 40.52
C GLU A 719 18.45 -16.07 40.94
N GLU A 720 19.28 -15.25 41.62
CA GLU A 720 18.89 -13.93 42.09
C GLU A 720 18.61 -12.98 40.93
N PHE A 721 17.46 -12.27 40.96
CA PHE A 721 17.09 -11.26 39.95
C PHE A 721 18.04 -10.05 40.05
N LYS A 722 18.72 -9.74 38.93
CA LYS A 722 19.56 -8.56 38.79
C LYS A 722 19.02 -7.65 37.70
N GLN A 723 18.90 -6.38 38.04
CA GLN A 723 18.31 -5.39 37.14
C GLN A 723 19.12 -5.24 35.84
N GLU A 724 20.46 -5.22 35.92
CA GLU A 724 21.32 -5.10 34.73
C GLU A 724 21.15 -6.30 33.76
N GLU A 725 21.02 -7.52 34.32
CA GLU A 725 20.78 -8.73 33.50
C GLU A 725 19.40 -8.72 32.85
N TYR A 726 18.39 -8.19 33.54
CA TYR A 726 17.05 -8.02 33.01
C TYR A 726 17.02 -7.00 31.89
N GLU A 727 17.65 -5.85 32.03
CA GLU A 727 17.75 -4.83 30.97
C GLU A 727 18.49 -5.37 29.75
N ALA A 728 19.56 -6.12 29.93
CA ALA A 728 20.27 -6.80 28.85
C ALA A 728 19.38 -7.85 28.15
N TYR A 729 18.59 -8.58 28.94
CA TYR A 729 17.59 -9.52 28.40
C TYR A 729 16.56 -8.79 27.53
N LEU A 730 15.95 -7.72 28.01
CA LEU A 730 14.96 -6.94 27.23
C LEU A 730 15.58 -6.38 25.93
N ALA A 731 16.79 -5.86 26.01
CA ALA A 731 17.49 -5.30 24.85
C ALA A 731 17.81 -6.36 23.78
N SER A 732 18.16 -7.57 24.21
CA SER A 732 18.55 -8.66 23.29
C SER A 732 17.38 -9.47 22.74
N HIS A 733 16.32 -9.65 23.51
CA HIS A 733 15.20 -10.53 23.17
C HIS A 733 13.99 -9.77 22.65
N GLN A 734 13.78 -8.50 23.04
CA GLN A 734 12.66 -7.62 22.65
C GLN A 734 11.29 -8.34 22.73
N PRO A 735 10.89 -8.88 23.91
CA PRO A 735 9.70 -9.71 24.03
C PRO A 735 8.44 -9.00 23.52
N PHE A 736 7.59 -9.72 22.77
CA PHE A 736 6.32 -9.25 22.27
C PHE A 736 5.20 -10.21 22.69
N HIS A 737 4.37 -9.77 23.60
CA HIS A 737 3.28 -10.59 24.12
C HIS A 737 2.01 -10.40 23.28
N TRP A 738 1.87 -11.19 22.22
CA TRP A 738 0.76 -11.13 21.26
C TRP A 738 -0.60 -10.99 21.90
N PHE A 739 -0.86 -11.84 22.86
CA PHE A 739 -2.12 -11.88 23.59
C PHE A 739 -2.41 -10.59 24.39
N ALA A 740 -1.40 -9.89 24.89
CA ALA A 740 -1.56 -8.62 25.60
C ALA A 740 -1.68 -7.44 24.62
N GLU A 741 -0.77 -7.42 23.64
CA GLU A 741 -0.65 -6.33 22.66
C GLU A 741 -1.83 -6.22 21.71
N TYR A 742 -2.44 -7.37 21.34
CA TYR A 742 -3.61 -7.45 20.47
C TYR A 742 -4.79 -8.20 21.13
N TYR A 743 -4.97 -7.98 22.43
CA TYR A 743 -5.97 -8.71 23.22
C TYR A 743 -7.38 -8.70 22.63
N GLN A 744 -7.85 -7.54 22.14
CA GLN A 744 -9.19 -7.45 21.55
C GLN A 744 -9.36 -8.33 20.31
N ILE A 745 -8.32 -8.46 19.50
CA ILE A 745 -8.37 -9.28 18.28
C ILE A 745 -8.32 -10.75 18.68
N ILE A 746 -7.34 -11.11 19.53
CA ILE A 746 -7.08 -12.51 19.87
C ILE A 746 -8.20 -13.06 20.77
N HIS A 747 -8.65 -12.29 21.76
CA HIS A 747 -9.72 -12.74 22.68
C HIS A 747 -11.13 -12.42 22.16
N GLY A 748 -11.33 -11.22 21.57
CA GLY A 748 -12.66 -10.78 21.12
C GLY A 748 -13.09 -11.42 19.81
N ASN A 749 -12.17 -11.56 18.83
CA ASN A 749 -12.48 -12.11 17.50
C ASN A 749 -11.98 -13.56 17.32
N GLY A 750 -11.27 -14.11 18.30
CA GLY A 750 -10.64 -15.44 18.20
C GLY A 750 -9.28 -15.43 17.54
N GLY A 751 -8.82 -14.31 17.00
CA GLY A 751 -7.54 -14.11 16.34
C GLY A 751 -7.63 -13.18 15.14
N PHE A 752 -6.56 -13.13 14.36
CA PHE A 752 -6.50 -12.40 13.08
C PHE A 752 -7.13 -13.22 11.96
N ASP A 753 -7.92 -12.58 11.12
CA ASP A 753 -8.63 -13.22 10.01
C ASP A 753 -7.69 -13.65 8.88
N VAL A 754 -6.70 -12.83 8.55
CA VAL A 754 -5.74 -13.09 7.48
C VAL A 754 -4.33 -12.77 7.96
N ILE A 755 -3.42 -13.73 7.84
CA ILE A 755 -2.01 -13.55 8.17
C ILE A 755 -1.17 -13.74 6.91
N ILE A 756 -0.45 -12.71 6.51
CA ILE A 756 0.40 -12.67 5.31
C ILE A 756 1.75 -12.05 5.64
N GLY A 757 2.82 -12.55 5.08
CA GLY A 757 4.14 -11.99 5.34
C GLY A 757 5.26 -12.80 4.68
N ASN A 758 6.48 -12.29 4.78
CA ASN A 758 7.69 -12.98 4.36
C ASN A 758 8.62 -13.15 5.58
N PRO A 759 8.51 -14.27 6.32
CA PRO A 759 9.29 -14.49 7.52
C PRO A 759 10.79 -14.68 7.24
N PRO A 760 11.68 -14.41 8.21
CA PRO A 760 13.12 -14.44 8.01
C PRO A 760 13.67 -15.84 7.71
N TYR A 761 14.58 -15.92 6.71
CA TYR A 761 15.25 -17.15 6.26
C TYR A 761 16.60 -17.31 6.96
N VAL A 762 16.59 -17.41 8.30
CA VAL A 762 17.80 -17.57 9.13
C VAL A 762 17.86 -18.98 9.74
N GLU A 763 19.04 -19.61 9.72
CA GLU A 763 19.21 -20.90 10.36
C GLU A 763 19.25 -20.79 11.90
N LYS A 764 18.61 -21.71 12.60
CA LYS A 764 18.53 -21.74 14.09
C LYS A 764 19.88 -21.72 14.79
N LYS A 765 20.95 -22.14 14.13
CA LYS A 765 22.31 -22.16 14.70
C LYS A 765 22.88 -20.76 14.95
N GLU A 766 22.36 -19.77 14.25
CA GLU A 766 22.83 -18.38 14.33
C GLU A 766 22.07 -17.56 15.40
N VAL A 767 21.03 -18.13 15.99
CA VAL A 767 20.17 -17.44 16.96
C VAL A 767 19.95 -18.35 18.17
N ASP A 768 20.33 -17.90 19.36
CA ASP A 768 20.14 -18.62 20.64
C ASP A 768 18.68 -18.53 21.14
N LEU A 769 17.75 -18.94 20.31
CA LEU A 769 16.31 -19.01 20.63
C LEU A 769 15.92 -20.35 21.29
N LEU A 770 16.88 -21.26 21.49
CA LEU A 770 16.64 -22.59 22.05
C LEU A 770 16.22 -22.53 23.54
N SER A 771 16.52 -21.44 24.22
CA SER A 771 16.11 -21.22 25.63
C SER A 771 14.60 -20.98 25.79
N LEU A 772 13.88 -20.68 24.72
CA LEU A 772 12.51 -20.15 24.77
C LEU A 772 11.40 -21.21 24.83
N GLY A 773 11.70 -22.49 24.92
CA GLY A 773 10.69 -23.56 25.09
C GLY A 773 9.79 -23.81 23.88
N ILE A 774 9.46 -22.77 23.13
CA ILE A 774 8.56 -22.77 21.97
C ILE A 774 9.16 -23.54 20.77
N LEU A 775 10.47 -23.52 20.64
CA LEU A 775 11.17 -24.21 19.57
C LEU A 775 11.23 -25.75 19.72
N LYS A 776 10.76 -26.31 20.82
CA LYS A 776 10.66 -27.78 20.99
C LYS A 776 9.71 -28.39 19.96
N GLU A 777 8.60 -27.72 19.65
CA GLU A 777 7.56 -28.22 18.76
C GLU A 777 7.96 -28.12 17.27
N VAL A 778 8.77 -27.13 16.91
CA VAL A 778 9.39 -26.98 15.58
C VAL A 778 10.86 -27.39 15.55
N SER A 779 11.31 -28.21 16.50
CA SER A 779 12.70 -28.61 16.68
C SER A 779 13.33 -29.32 15.47
N ARG A 780 12.52 -29.97 14.62
CA ARG A 780 12.96 -30.63 13.40
C ARG A 780 13.24 -29.68 12.24
N SER A 781 12.71 -28.48 12.27
CA SER A 781 12.97 -27.45 11.25
C SER A 781 14.30 -26.74 11.55
N ARG A 782 15.07 -26.46 10.52
CA ARG A 782 16.38 -25.79 10.64
C ARG A 782 16.29 -24.26 10.49
N ASN A 783 15.11 -23.71 10.12
CA ASN A 783 14.95 -22.31 9.79
C ASN A 783 13.90 -21.62 10.67
N LEU A 784 14.07 -20.30 10.91
CA LEU A 784 13.18 -19.50 11.74
C LEU A 784 11.80 -19.32 11.15
N TYR A 785 11.64 -19.30 9.81
CA TYR A 785 10.32 -19.14 9.20
C TYR A 785 9.30 -20.14 9.71
N SER A 786 9.70 -21.38 9.98
CA SER A 786 8.79 -22.39 10.51
C SER A 786 8.31 -22.10 11.92
N ALA A 787 9.14 -21.42 12.73
CA ALA A 787 8.74 -20.96 14.04
C ALA A 787 7.73 -19.81 13.95
N VAL A 788 7.93 -18.89 12.99
CA VAL A 788 6.96 -17.81 12.72
C VAL A 788 5.62 -18.38 12.26
N VAL A 789 5.61 -19.34 11.32
CA VAL A 789 4.39 -19.99 10.84
C VAL A 789 3.66 -20.71 11.97
N TYR A 790 4.39 -21.47 12.79
CA TYR A 790 3.81 -22.14 13.96
C TYR A 790 3.18 -21.14 14.94
N ARG A 791 3.90 -20.07 15.25
CA ARG A 791 3.42 -19.00 16.12
C ARG A 791 2.16 -18.34 15.58
N SER A 792 2.15 -18.05 14.27
CA SER A 792 1.02 -17.41 13.59
C SER A 792 -0.28 -18.20 13.75
N ASN A 793 -0.22 -19.53 13.77
CA ASN A 793 -1.39 -20.38 14.03
C ASN A 793 -1.96 -20.21 15.45
N LEU A 794 -1.22 -19.68 16.42
CA LEU A 794 -1.69 -19.51 17.79
C LEU A 794 -2.54 -18.25 17.97
N TYR A 795 -2.46 -17.29 17.05
CA TYR A 795 -3.20 -16.03 17.06
C TYR A 795 -4.00 -15.78 15.76
N SER A 796 -4.17 -16.80 14.93
CA SER A 796 -5.14 -16.78 13.81
C SER A 796 -6.54 -17.18 14.29
N ALA A 797 -7.56 -16.58 13.67
CA ALA A 797 -8.96 -16.84 13.96
C ALA A 797 -9.43 -18.23 13.46
#